data_0c4ccb0ef47562d7a5a361aa473e6d88
#
_entry.id   0c4ccb0ef47562d7a5a361aa473e6d88
#
_cell.length_a   1.000
_cell.length_b   1.000
_cell.length_c   1.000
_cell.angle_alpha   90.00
_cell.angle_beta   90.00
_cell.angle_gamma   90.00
#
_symmetry.space_group_name_H-M   'P 1'
#
loop_
_entity.id
_entity.type
_entity.pdbx_description
1 polymer ?
#
loop_
_entity_poly.entity_id
_entity_poly.type
_entity_poly.pdbx_seq_one_letter_code
_entity_poly.pdbx_strand_id
1 'polypeptide(L)'
;MKLKNTPLSVAVLTALSSFAYANTADSVKLDVVQVVSENAGAKSKTNVVTLKDLQKSTNEDLRGVLSAEPAINFGGGNGGTSQWVTIRGMGQDQIDFKVDNTSSDTPVFHHQSRFMLDPSLIKRIDVRKGAGSASAGIGVTSGSIEATTVDAKDLLEEGQEFGFKLNAGVSSNKGHSQGATVYGKAGVVDALLSGNWQTLENYKGGKGYSNKDGSDVVKNSALGQRGLLAKFGVDITENQRVVLSHRQEQYHGERALREEFDFSQSYLAGTSKDLKAGQKLSNVFAGKDRRGNDTYYILDANGALIANDATNNPRYRITTQDTTNLEWSGKNMGFITEAKANAYRIETSRKEPAENSTTRVLTHGANLDLDSEIGESHWLKYGVNYRHQEAKPNSIQEIARDRATGRMVATGVKRNQQKEDVGLYVEGIWGFGPVTLTTGARYDHFKFKANSGKTVSHADFNPSIGLIWQALDNLSFNTNLNYASRSPRMFEAMLAGNTLRDVSDNLRAEKARNTEVGFNYDVTKNISLNGSYFWQKVKDAHATKANTIVNAALLRNQGYELGGAYKQGGFKFRVGVAESKPETFTFNNASLDHAVFAVATGRTWTTSVSYKFENPSLELGWKGRFVEGETGTPSRGSNAGSAAIKQSGYGVSDFYANWEANKNLMLNFAVNNAFNKNYKSHSQRAGGNSLAGAGRDFRMNATYTF
;
A
#
# COMPACT_ATOMS: atom_id res chain seq x y z
N MET A 1 -13.29 -35.68 -18.57
CA MET A 1 -12.73 -35.08 -19.78
C MET A 1 -11.21 -35.14 -19.65
N LYS A 2 -10.49 -35.85 -20.50
CA LYS A 2 -9.03 -36.01 -20.37
C LYS A 2 -8.38 -34.71 -20.76
N LEU A 3 -7.75 -34.04 -19.81
CA LEU A 3 -6.85 -32.90 -20.04
C LEU A 3 -5.72 -33.36 -20.98
N LYS A 4 -5.70 -32.86 -22.21
CA LYS A 4 -4.51 -32.94 -23.05
C LYS A 4 -3.48 -31.97 -22.41
N ASN A 5 -2.38 -32.52 -21.90
CA ASN A 5 -1.24 -31.75 -21.42
C ASN A 5 -0.65 -30.97 -22.60
N THR A 6 -1.04 -29.73 -22.75
CA THR A 6 -0.30 -28.80 -23.58
C THR A 6 0.91 -28.27 -22.76
N PRO A 7 2.07 -28.04 -23.38
CA PRO A 7 3.25 -27.52 -22.70
C PRO A 7 2.99 -26.21 -21.94
N LEU A 8 2.02 -25.44 -22.40
CA LEU A 8 1.61 -24.19 -21.77
C LEU A 8 0.96 -24.40 -20.39
N SER A 9 0.12 -25.45 -20.25
CA SER A 9 -0.52 -25.80 -18.98
C SER A 9 0.49 -26.20 -17.92
N VAL A 10 1.58 -26.85 -18.33
CA VAL A 10 2.66 -27.29 -17.44
C VAL A 10 3.54 -26.09 -17.04
N ALA A 11 3.88 -25.20 -17.99
CA ALA A 11 4.67 -24.00 -17.71
C ALA A 11 3.99 -23.05 -16.74
N VAL A 12 2.67 -22.97 -16.79
CA VAL A 12 1.85 -22.14 -15.92
C VAL A 12 1.71 -22.77 -14.53
N LEU A 13 1.52 -24.06 -14.45
CA LEU A 13 1.47 -24.79 -13.18
C LEU A 13 2.80 -24.73 -12.41
N THR A 14 3.94 -24.79 -13.10
CA THR A 14 5.26 -24.69 -12.49
C THR A 14 5.62 -23.25 -12.07
N ALA A 15 5.22 -22.25 -12.81
CA ALA A 15 5.41 -20.84 -12.40
C ALA A 15 4.52 -20.45 -11.21
N LEU A 16 3.40 -21.16 -11.00
CA LEU A 16 2.48 -21.00 -9.87
C LEU A 16 2.93 -21.75 -8.61
N SER A 17 3.64 -22.89 -8.79
CA SER A 17 4.07 -23.71 -7.65
C SER A 17 5.11 -23.03 -6.76
N SER A 18 5.81 -22.01 -7.26
CA SER A 18 6.87 -21.38 -6.51
C SER A 18 6.37 -20.41 -5.42
N PHE A 19 5.10 -19.95 -5.46
CA PHE A 19 4.56 -19.07 -4.40
C PHE A 19 3.08 -19.25 -4.08
N ALA A 20 2.36 -20.09 -4.80
CA ALA A 20 1.04 -20.49 -4.37
C ALA A 20 1.21 -21.41 -3.17
N TYR A 21 0.67 -21.06 -2.03
CA TYR A 21 0.30 -22.02 -1.01
C TYR A 21 -0.75 -22.96 -1.63
N ALA A 22 -0.32 -23.92 -2.43
CA ALA A 22 -1.19 -25.00 -2.83
C ALA A 22 -1.33 -25.93 -1.62
N ASN A 23 -2.30 -25.66 -0.77
CA ASN A 23 -2.87 -26.72 0.02
C ASN A 23 -3.59 -27.65 -0.94
N THR A 24 -3.16 -28.89 -0.98
CA THR A 24 -3.76 -30.00 -1.71
C THR A 24 -5.02 -30.52 -1.01
N ALA A 25 -5.96 -29.65 -0.72
CA ALA A 25 -7.34 -29.98 -0.40
C ALA A 25 -8.12 -28.69 -0.60
N ASP A 26 -9.02 -28.67 -1.55
CA ASP A 26 -9.82 -27.55 -1.99
C ASP A 26 -9.07 -26.51 -2.81
N SER A 27 -8.70 -26.90 -4.03
CA SER A 27 -8.47 -25.96 -5.09
C SER A 27 -9.79 -25.23 -5.37
N VAL A 28 -9.92 -23.98 -4.90
CA VAL A 28 -10.70 -23.04 -5.70
C VAL A 28 -10.08 -23.14 -7.08
N LYS A 29 -10.80 -23.69 -8.04
CA LYS A 29 -10.41 -23.71 -9.44
C LYS A 29 -10.41 -22.24 -9.89
N LEU A 30 -9.30 -21.54 -9.64
CA LEU A 30 -8.99 -20.38 -10.44
C LEU A 30 -8.98 -20.87 -11.87
N ASP A 31 -9.78 -20.26 -12.70
CA ASP A 31 -9.84 -20.56 -14.12
C ASP A 31 -8.41 -20.52 -14.65
N VAL A 32 -7.94 -21.60 -15.25
CA VAL A 32 -6.55 -21.74 -15.73
C VAL A 32 -6.16 -20.56 -16.62
N VAL A 33 -7.11 -20.02 -17.36
CA VAL A 33 -6.96 -18.84 -18.22
C VAL A 33 -6.66 -17.57 -17.42
N GLN A 34 -7.35 -17.33 -16.32
CA GLN A 34 -7.14 -16.13 -15.49
C GLN A 34 -5.74 -16.14 -14.86
N VAL A 35 -5.29 -17.30 -14.41
CA VAL A 35 -3.96 -17.49 -13.84
C VAL A 35 -2.85 -17.28 -14.87
N VAL A 36 -3.05 -17.76 -16.10
CA VAL A 36 -2.09 -17.56 -17.21
C VAL A 36 -2.01 -16.09 -17.60
N SER A 37 -3.15 -15.42 -17.77
CA SER A 37 -3.19 -14.04 -18.21
C SER A 37 -2.60 -13.09 -17.15
N GLU A 38 -2.85 -13.33 -15.87
CA GLU A 38 -2.33 -12.52 -14.78
C GLU A 38 -0.82 -12.65 -14.57
N ASN A 39 -0.25 -13.82 -14.84
CA ASN A 39 1.18 -14.08 -14.61
C ASN A 39 2.07 -13.85 -15.84
N ALA A 40 1.56 -14.03 -17.04
CA ALA A 40 2.37 -13.90 -18.24
C ALA A 40 2.75 -12.45 -18.57
N GLY A 41 1.88 -11.47 -18.28
CA GLY A 41 2.15 -10.05 -18.56
C GLY A 41 2.94 -9.32 -17.49
N ALA A 42 2.94 -9.78 -16.24
CA ALA A 42 3.56 -9.08 -15.13
C ALA A 42 4.27 -10.04 -14.18
N LYS A 43 5.43 -10.49 -14.56
CA LYS A 43 6.28 -11.34 -13.71
C LYS A 43 6.78 -10.68 -12.43
N SER A 44 6.50 -9.42 -12.23
CA SER A 44 6.70 -8.71 -10.97
C SER A 44 5.65 -9.01 -9.89
N LYS A 45 4.64 -9.84 -10.18
CA LYS A 45 3.66 -10.28 -9.18
C LYS A 45 4.30 -11.32 -8.26
N THR A 46 4.52 -10.96 -7.03
CA THR A 46 5.39 -11.72 -6.15
C THR A 46 4.72 -12.21 -4.88
N ASN A 47 3.62 -11.61 -4.47
CA ASN A 47 2.94 -12.01 -3.26
C ASN A 47 1.43 -12.05 -3.47
N VAL A 48 0.85 -13.19 -3.16
CA VAL A 48 -0.59 -13.39 -3.12
C VAL A 48 -0.95 -13.82 -1.70
N VAL A 49 -1.78 -13.02 -1.03
CA VAL A 49 -2.36 -13.36 0.27
C VAL A 49 -3.80 -13.78 0.04
N THR A 50 -4.16 -14.95 0.51
CA THR A 50 -5.49 -15.54 0.32
C THR A 50 -6.39 -15.33 1.53
N LEU A 51 -7.70 -15.56 1.37
CA LEU A 51 -8.66 -15.54 2.48
C LEU A 51 -8.22 -16.46 3.63
N LYS A 52 -7.68 -17.64 3.32
CA LYS A 52 -7.20 -18.61 4.30
C LYS A 52 -6.00 -18.09 5.11
N ASP A 53 -5.11 -17.32 4.47
CA ASP A 53 -3.99 -16.67 5.16
C ASP A 53 -4.48 -15.56 6.08
N LEU A 54 -5.46 -14.77 5.63
CA LEU A 54 -6.07 -13.68 6.41
C LEU A 54 -6.83 -14.21 7.63
N GLN A 55 -7.56 -15.32 7.48
CA GLN A 55 -8.28 -15.95 8.59
C GLN A 55 -7.37 -16.48 9.70
N LYS A 56 -6.12 -16.79 9.39
CA LYS A 56 -5.10 -17.24 10.35
C LYS A 56 -4.32 -16.11 10.99
N SER A 57 -4.59 -14.87 10.63
CA SER A 57 -3.84 -13.71 11.09
C SER A 57 -4.50 -13.08 12.32
N THR A 58 -3.71 -12.71 13.31
CA THR A 58 -4.09 -11.79 14.40
C THR A 58 -3.72 -10.35 14.04
N ASN A 59 -3.25 -10.13 12.82
CA ASN A 59 -2.80 -8.83 12.37
C ASN A 59 -3.99 -7.94 12.03
N GLU A 60 -3.93 -6.74 12.52
CA GLU A 60 -4.99 -5.75 12.44
C GLU A 60 -4.78 -4.77 11.29
N ASP A 61 -3.66 -4.91 10.57
CA ASP A 61 -3.31 -4.07 9.44
C ASP A 61 -2.53 -4.83 8.35
N LEU A 62 -2.36 -4.19 7.20
CA LEU A 62 -1.64 -4.77 6.05
C LEU A 62 -0.16 -5.08 6.33
N ARG A 63 0.47 -4.39 7.28
CA ARG A 63 1.88 -4.62 7.65
C ARG A 63 2.10 -6.06 8.10
N GLY A 64 1.27 -6.54 9.00
CA GLY A 64 1.37 -7.91 9.49
C GLY A 64 1.14 -8.96 8.40
N VAL A 65 0.23 -8.66 7.49
CA VAL A 65 -0.12 -9.55 6.36
C VAL A 65 1.00 -9.62 5.33
N LEU A 66 1.60 -8.49 4.96
CA LEU A 66 2.62 -8.39 3.92
C LEU A 66 4.07 -8.44 4.45
N SER A 67 4.26 -8.57 5.76
CA SER A 67 5.60 -8.56 6.39
C SER A 67 6.52 -9.72 5.98
N ALA A 68 5.98 -10.78 5.41
CA ALA A 68 6.75 -11.92 4.90
C ALA A 68 7.54 -11.57 3.62
N GLU A 69 7.17 -10.48 2.92
CA GLU A 69 7.86 -10.05 1.71
C GLU A 69 9.02 -9.11 2.04
N PRO A 70 10.28 -9.48 1.72
CA PRO A 70 11.44 -8.67 2.10
C PRO A 70 11.51 -7.34 1.36
N ALA A 71 10.96 -7.24 0.15
CA ALA A 71 10.96 -6.03 -0.66
C ALA A 71 9.86 -5.03 -0.30
N ILE A 72 8.93 -5.41 0.59
CA ILE A 72 7.84 -4.55 1.06
C ILE A 72 8.14 -4.11 2.48
N ASN A 73 8.17 -2.81 2.72
CA ASN A 73 8.46 -2.25 4.03
C ASN A 73 7.36 -1.27 4.44
N PHE A 74 7.01 -1.33 5.73
CA PHE A 74 6.03 -0.44 6.34
C PHE A 74 6.69 0.38 7.44
N GLY A 75 6.37 1.67 7.47
CA GLY A 75 6.72 2.57 8.56
C GLY A 75 5.49 3.11 9.25
N GLY A 76 5.71 3.94 10.26
CA GLY A 76 4.65 4.56 11.04
C GLY A 76 4.15 3.68 12.19
N GLY A 77 3.09 4.18 12.85
CA GLY A 77 2.50 3.58 14.04
C GLY A 77 1.44 2.53 13.75
N ASN A 78 0.57 2.30 14.71
CA ASN A 78 -0.57 1.41 14.56
C ASN A 78 -1.58 1.91 13.53
N GLY A 79 -2.12 0.97 12.78
CA GLY A 79 -3.24 1.19 11.87
C GLY A 79 -2.90 1.96 10.61
N GLY A 80 -3.93 2.22 9.81
CA GLY A 80 -3.80 2.68 8.45
C GLY A 80 -3.43 4.16 8.29
N THR A 81 -3.71 5.01 9.26
CA THR A 81 -3.55 6.47 9.08
C THR A 81 -2.10 6.95 9.04
N SER A 82 -1.18 6.20 9.66
CA SER A 82 0.24 6.55 9.75
C SER A 82 1.16 5.53 9.09
N GLN A 83 0.61 4.48 8.49
CA GLN A 83 1.41 3.48 7.78
C GLN A 83 1.96 4.04 6.48
N TRP A 84 3.26 3.99 6.36
CA TRP A 84 3.99 4.38 5.16
C TRP A 84 4.52 3.12 4.49
N VAL A 85 4.13 2.86 3.24
CA VAL A 85 4.58 1.67 2.51
C VAL A 85 5.61 2.01 1.46
N THR A 86 6.63 1.17 1.34
CA THR A 86 7.55 1.16 0.21
C THR A 86 7.60 -0.22 -0.43
N ILE A 87 7.71 -0.26 -1.75
CA ILE A 87 8.00 -1.45 -2.54
C ILE A 87 9.35 -1.23 -3.21
N ARG A 88 10.34 -2.09 -2.92
CA ARG A 88 11.70 -1.92 -3.42
C ARG A 88 12.30 -0.54 -3.09
N GLY A 89 11.97 0.02 -1.92
CA GLY A 89 12.39 1.36 -1.54
C GLY A 89 11.67 2.51 -2.26
N MET A 90 10.81 2.23 -3.23
CA MET A 90 9.98 3.27 -3.87
C MET A 90 8.82 3.64 -2.94
N GLY A 91 8.66 4.95 -2.69
CA GLY A 91 7.70 5.46 -1.71
C GLY A 91 6.25 5.31 -2.15
N GLN A 92 5.34 5.41 -1.19
CA GLN A 92 3.89 5.20 -1.43
C GLN A 92 3.32 6.10 -2.53
N ASP A 93 3.99 7.21 -2.84
CA ASP A 93 3.57 8.11 -3.91
C ASP A 93 3.88 7.58 -5.31
N GLN A 94 4.71 6.57 -5.41
CA GLN A 94 5.02 5.86 -6.65
C GLN A 94 4.28 4.53 -6.78
N ILE A 95 3.50 4.14 -5.77
CA ILE A 95 2.75 2.88 -5.71
C ILE A 95 1.27 3.17 -5.97
N ASP A 96 0.61 2.35 -6.78
CA ASP A 96 -0.83 2.37 -6.94
C ASP A 96 -1.51 1.42 -5.94
N PHE A 97 -2.71 1.78 -5.51
CA PHE A 97 -3.49 0.99 -4.59
C PHE A 97 -4.92 0.83 -5.08
N LYS A 98 -5.38 -0.40 -5.22
CA LYS A 98 -6.70 -0.72 -5.74
C LYS A 98 -7.43 -1.66 -4.80
N VAL A 99 -8.73 -1.47 -4.68
CA VAL A 99 -9.65 -2.40 -4.01
C VAL A 99 -10.85 -2.60 -4.93
N ASP A 100 -11.16 -3.84 -5.29
CA ASP A 100 -12.24 -4.19 -6.22
C ASP A 100 -12.20 -3.33 -7.50
N ASN A 101 -11.02 -3.22 -8.12
CA ASN A 101 -10.75 -2.41 -9.32
C ASN A 101 -11.13 -0.93 -9.19
N THR A 102 -11.14 -0.39 -7.97
CA THR A 102 -11.32 1.03 -7.69
C THR A 102 -10.03 1.65 -7.18
N SER A 103 -9.67 2.85 -7.59
CA SER A 103 -8.45 3.53 -7.15
C SER A 103 -8.60 5.03 -7.05
N SER A 104 -7.85 5.61 -6.08
CA SER A 104 -7.65 7.05 -5.93
C SER A 104 -6.17 7.30 -5.63
N ASP A 105 -5.50 8.14 -6.42
CA ASP A 105 -4.06 8.41 -6.26
C ASP A 105 -3.76 9.69 -5.47
N THR A 106 -4.79 10.44 -5.09
CA THR A 106 -4.63 11.72 -4.40
C THR A 106 -4.92 11.56 -2.91
N PRO A 107 -3.96 11.87 -2.02
CA PRO A 107 -4.18 11.86 -0.58
C PRO A 107 -4.94 13.12 -0.15
N VAL A 108 -5.66 13.03 0.97
CA VAL A 108 -6.21 14.21 1.65
C VAL A 108 -5.06 15.02 2.28
N PHE A 109 -4.08 14.33 2.85
CA PHE A 109 -2.90 14.90 3.45
C PHE A 109 -1.70 13.95 3.36
N HIS A 110 -0.51 14.44 3.04
CA HIS A 110 0.68 13.62 2.80
C HIS A 110 1.26 12.94 4.04
N HIS A 111 0.89 13.37 5.23
CA HIS A 111 1.26 12.73 6.49
C HIS A 111 0.31 11.61 6.90
N GLN A 112 -0.62 11.21 6.03
CA GLN A 112 -1.51 10.09 6.24
C GLN A 112 -1.21 8.95 5.29
N SER A 113 -1.51 7.72 5.70
CA SER A 113 -1.49 6.58 4.80
C SER A 113 -2.57 6.75 3.72
N ARG A 114 -2.29 6.26 2.52
CA ARG A 114 -3.28 6.09 1.45
C ARG A 114 -4.07 4.81 1.60
N PHE A 115 -3.59 3.89 2.42
CA PHE A 115 -4.18 2.57 2.60
C PHE A 115 -5.18 2.63 3.75
N MET A 116 -6.44 2.66 3.39
CA MET A 116 -7.53 2.42 4.31
C MET A 116 -8.13 1.09 3.92
N LEU A 117 -7.69 0.02 4.56
CA LEU A 117 -8.11 -1.33 4.27
C LEU A 117 -8.14 -2.17 5.55
N ASP A 118 -9.32 -2.66 5.86
CA ASP A 118 -9.53 -3.64 6.92
C ASP A 118 -9.26 -5.05 6.35
N PRO A 119 -8.20 -5.75 6.78
CA PRO A 119 -7.89 -7.08 6.28
C PRO A 119 -9.01 -8.11 6.48
N SER A 120 -9.89 -7.89 7.45
CA SER A 120 -11.03 -8.81 7.72
C SER A 120 -12.08 -8.83 6.62
N LEU A 121 -12.12 -7.79 5.79
CA LEU A 121 -13.03 -7.65 4.65
C LEU A 121 -12.46 -8.18 3.33
N ILE A 122 -11.24 -8.69 3.35
CA ILE A 122 -10.47 -9.03 2.16
C ILE A 122 -10.41 -10.55 1.95
N LYS A 123 -10.55 -10.99 0.70
CA LYS A 123 -10.31 -12.38 0.31
C LYS A 123 -8.98 -12.61 -0.39
N ARG A 124 -8.42 -11.57 -1.00
CA ARG A 124 -7.17 -11.67 -1.76
C ARG A 124 -6.43 -10.35 -1.80
N ILE A 125 -5.11 -10.40 -1.67
CA ILE A 125 -4.21 -9.27 -1.90
C ILE A 125 -3.14 -9.72 -2.88
N ASP A 126 -2.95 -8.97 -3.95
CA ASP A 126 -1.90 -9.14 -4.94
C ASP A 126 -0.95 -7.96 -4.91
N VAL A 127 0.35 -8.23 -4.93
CA VAL A 127 1.38 -7.20 -4.97
C VAL A 127 2.18 -7.31 -6.27
N ARG A 128 2.25 -6.22 -7.01
CA ARG A 128 3.14 -6.06 -8.17
C ARG A 128 4.30 -5.17 -7.80
N LYS A 129 5.48 -5.50 -8.28
CA LYS A 129 6.70 -4.75 -8.04
C LYS A 129 7.23 -4.18 -9.37
N GLY A 130 7.61 -2.90 -9.37
CA GLY A 130 8.05 -2.20 -10.58
C GLY A 130 6.90 -1.70 -11.46
N ALA A 131 7.22 -1.13 -12.62
CA ALA A 131 6.23 -0.68 -13.58
C ALA A 131 5.42 -1.85 -14.13
N GLY A 132 4.10 -1.69 -14.15
CA GLY A 132 3.19 -2.69 -14.69
C GLY A 132 3.26 -2.82 -16.22
N SER A 133 2.74 -3.93 -16.74
CA SER A 133 2.47 -4.10 -18.18
C SER A 133 1.28 -3.24 -18.63
N ALA A 134 0.93 -3.31 -19.91
CA ALA A 134 -0.15 -2.48 -20.47
C ALA A 134 -1.48 -2.64 -19.74
N SER A 135 -1.83 -3.84 -19.27
CA SER A 135 -3.07 -4.12 -18.54
C SER A 135 -3.06 -3.73 -17.05
N ALA A 136 -1.94 -3.27 -16.50
CA ALA A 136 -1.82 -2.99 -15.06
C ALA A 136 -2.64 -1.78 -14.58
N GLY A 137 -3.07 -0.91 -15.48
CA GLY A 137 -3.89 0.26 -15.18
C GLY A 137 -3.12 1.58 -15.15
N ILE A 138 -3.86 2.66 -14.87
CA ILE A 138 -3.33 4.04 -14.89
C ILE A 138 -2.33 4.24 -13.76
N GLY A 139 -1.15 4.78 -14.07
CA GLY A 139 -0.21 5.29 -13.07
C GLY A 139 0.63 4.25 -12.32
N VAL A 140 0.64 2.98 -12.74
CA VAL A 140 1.44 1.91 -12.11
C VAL A 140 2.90 2.02 -12.53
N THR A 141 3.63 2.95 -11.92
CA THR A 141 5.03 3.25 -12.27
C THR A 141 6.06 2.48 -11.44
N SER A 142 5.75 2.16 -10.19
CA SER A 142 6.72 1.54 -9.27
C SER A 142 6.17 0.36 -8.48
N GLY A 143 4.96 -0.02 -8.75
CA GLY A 143 4.27 -1.15 -8.15
C GLY A 143 2.81 -0.86 -7.85
N SER A 144 2.07 -1.92 -7.52
CA SER A 144 0.70 -1.82 -7.03
C SER A 144 0.42 -2.83 -5.93
N ILE A 145 -0.54 -2.49 -5.07
CA ILE A 145 -1.18 -3.39 -4.13
C ILE A 145 -2.65 -3.45 -4.53
N GLU A 146 -3.13 -4.63 -4.89
CA GLU A 146 -4.48 -4.87 -5.36
C GLU A 146 -5.20 -5.81 -4.39
N ALA A 147 -6.28 -5.35 -3.78
CA ALA A 147 -7.09 -6.13 -2.86
C ALA A 147 -8.46 -6.42 -3.45
N THR A 148 -8.99 -7.58 -3.14
CA THR A 148 -10.36 -7.98 -3.50
C THR A 148 -11.11 -8.30 -2.22
N THR A 149 -12.29 -7.71 -2.04
CA THR A 149 -13.12 -7.94 -0.86
C THR A 149 -13.92 -9.22 -0.98
N VAL A 150 -14.34 -9.76 0.18
CA VAL A 150 -15.17 -11.00 0.24
C VAL A 150 -16.55 -10.79 -0.39
N ASP A 151 -17.07 -11.85 -0.98
CA ASP A 151 -18.46 -11.99 -1.42
C ASP A 151 -19.18 -13.04 -0.54
N ALA A 152 -20.51 -13.06 -0.55
CA ALA A 152 -21.26 -14.11 0.14
C ALA A 152 -20.87 -15.52 -0.35
N LYS A 153 -20.66 -15.67 -1.65
CA LYS A 153 -20.25 -16.93 -2.30
C LYS A 153 -18.88 -17.43 -1.87
N ASP A 154 -17.98 -16.54 -1.40
CA ASP A 154 -16.66 -16.94 -0.90
C ASP A 154 -16.71 -17.56 0.51
N LEU A 155 -17.79 -17.32 1.25
CA LEU A 155 -17.96 -17.73 2.63
C LEU A 155 -18.95 -18.88 2.81
N LEU A 156 -19.88 -19.07 1.84
CA LEU A 156 -20.84 -20.17 1.85
C LEU A 156 -20.18 -21.50 1.49
N GLU A 157 -20.42 -22.51 2.30
CA GLU A 157 -20.07 -23.90 1.98
C GLU A 157 -20.99 -24.47 0.90
N GLU A 158 -20.61 -25.59 0.31
CA GLU A 158 -21.44 -26.28 -0.66
C GLU A 158 -22.79 -26.71 -0.03
N GLY A 159 -23.89 -26.31 -0.66
CA GLY A 159 -25.25 -26.55 -0.15
C GLY A 159 -25.73 -25.59 0.94
N GLN A 160 -24.89 -24.70 1.44
CA GLN A 160 -25.26 -23.68 2.42
C GLN A 160 -25.93 -22.48 1.73
N GLU A 161 -27.07 -22.03 2.26
CA GLU A 161 -27.79 -20.86 1.75
C GLU A 161 -27.60 -19.62 2.63
N PHE A 162 -27.22 -19.81 3.91
CA PHE A 162 -27.04 -18.75 4.88
C PHE A 162 -25.91 -19.07 5.84
N GLY A 163 -25.16 -18.07 6.24
CA GLY A 163 -24.13 -18.20 7.26
C GLY A 163 -23.87 -16.89 7.99
N PHE A 164 -23.21 -16.98 9.13
CA PHE A 164 -22.68 -15.83 9.84
C PHE A 164 -21.32 -16.13 10.44
N LYS A 165 -20.53 -15.07 10.61
CA LYS A 165 -19.21 -15.13 11.21
C LYS A 165 -19.12 -14.05 12.29
N LEU A 166 -18.63 -14.43 13.45
CA LEU A 166 -18.35 -13.52 14.56
C LEU A 166 -16.85 -13.57 14.87
N ASN A 167 -16.25 -12.45 15.14
CA ASN A 167 -14.86 -12.37 15.57
C ASN A 167 -14.71 -11.43 16.76
N ALA A 168 -13.81 -11.80 17.68
CA ALA A 168 -13.41 -10.99 18.82
C ALA A 168 -11.93 -11.15 19.08
N GLY A 169 -11.23 -10.06 19.38
CA GLY A 169 -9.80 -10.07 19.64
C GLY A 169 -9.39 -9.12 20.76
N VAL A 170 -8.27 -9.45 21.39
CA VAL A 170 -7.63 -8.64 22.44
C VAL A 170 -6.12 -8.54 22.22
N SER A 171 -5.53 -7.46 22.72
CA SER A 171 -4.10 -7.17 22.63
C SER A 171 -3.60 -6.66 23.98
N SER A 172 -2.38 -7.04 24.36
CA SER A 172 -1.73 -6.59 25.61
C SER A 172 -1.43 -5.09 25.58
N ASN A 173 -1.41 -4.45 24.42
CA ASN A 173 -1.36 -2.99 24.28
C ASN A 173 -2.74 -2.34 24.46
N LYS A 174 -3.59 -2.93 25.30
CA LYS A 174 -4.95 -2.48 25.61
C LYS A 174 -5.82 -2.30 24.36
N GLY A 175 -5.63 -3.19 23.41
CA GLY A 175 -6.43 -3.27 22.19
C GLY A 175 -7.55 -4.28 22.31
N HIS A 176 -8.67 -3.99 21.67
CA HIS A 176 -9.75 -4.95 21.44
C HIS A 176 -10.35 -4.75 20.07
N SER A 177 -10.82 -5.84 19.49
CA SER A 177 -11.53 -5.85 18.22
C SER A 177 -12.75 -6.74 18.29
N GLN A 178 -13.76 -6.42 17.50
CA GLN A 178 -14.97 -7.21 17.35
C GLN A 178 -15.57 -7.02 15.97
N GLY A 179 -16.20 -8.05 15.44
CA GLY A 179 -16.84 -7.98 14.15
C GLY A 179 -17.91 -9.03 13.96
N ALA A 180 -18.79 -8.73 13.03
CA ALA A 180 -19.84 -9.65 12.61
C ALA A 180 -20.03 -9.57 11.11
N THR A 181 -20.21 -10.72 10.47
CA THR A 181 -20.53 -10.83 9.05
C THR A 181 -21.74 -11.75 8.90
N VAL A 182 -22.73 -11.31 8.14
CA VAL A 182 -23.90 -12.12 7.77
C VAL A 182 -23.90 -12.22 6.25
N TYR A 183 -24.14 -13.41 5.73
CA TYR A 183 -24.10 -13.66 4.30
C TYR A 183 -25.08 -14.76 3.91
N GLY A 184 -25.58 -14.69 2.68
CA GLY A 184 -26.50 -15.68 2.19
C GLY A 184 -26.78 -15.56 0.70
N LYS A 185 -27.41 -16.60 0.15
CA LYS A 185 -27.91 -16.65 -1.23
C LYS A 185 -29.33 -17.19 -1.27
N ALA A 186 -30.11 -16.70 -2.22
CA ALA A 186 -31.44 -17.19 -2.52
C ALA A 186 -31.66 -17.17 -4.04
N GLY A 187 -31.66 -18.34 -4.67
CA GLY A 187 -31.72 -18.45 -6.13
C GLY A 187 -30.55 -17.73 -6.81
N VAL A 188 -30.87 -16.71 -7.61
CA VAL A 188 -29.87 -15.91 -8.38
C VAL A 188 -29.30 -14.74 -7.61
N VAL A 189 -29.75 -14.49 -6.38
CA VAL A 189 -29.36 -13.35 -5.57
C VAL A 189 -28.49 -13.79 -4.40
N ASP A 190 -27.47 -13.02 -4.08
CA ASP A 190 -26.68 -13.17 -2.87
C ASP A 190 -26.41 -11.80 -2.21
N ALA A 191 -26.21 -11.82 -0.90
CA ALA A 191 -25.91 -10.63 -0.14
C ALA A 191 -24.93 -10.91 1.00
N LEU A 192 -24.12 -9.90 1.32
CA LEU A 192 -23.20 -9.89 2.45
C LEU A 192 -23.27 -8.53 3.15
N LEU A 193 -23.31 -8.58 4.48
CA LEU A 193 -23.12 -7.41 5.34
C LEU A 193 -22.07 -7.74 6.40
N SER A 194 -21.01 -6.95 6.47
CA SER A 194 -19.93 -7.10 7.44
C SER A 194 -19.64 -5.79 8.13
N GLY A 195 -19.43 -5.85 9.45
CA GLY A 195 -19.03 -4.71 10.26
C GLY A 195 -17.95 -5.11 11.25
N ASN A 196 -16.89 -4.30 11.35
CA ASN A 196 -15.77 -4.49 12.27
C ASN A 196 -15.46 -3.22 13.04
N TRP A 197 -15.10 -3.37 14.29
CA TRP A 197 -14.68 -2.30 15.19
C TRP A 197 -13.40 -2.71 15.90
N GLN A 198 -12.46 -1.79 15.99
CA GLN A 198 -11.22 -1.98 16.70
C GLN A 198 -10.87 -0.71 17.48
N THR A 199 -10.34 -0.90 18.67
CA THR A 199 -9.76 0.16 19.48
C THR A 199 -8.38 -0.27 19.92
N LEU A 200 -7.38 0.55 19.64
CA LEU A 200 -6.01 0.41 20.09
C LEU A 200 -5.63 1.64 20.89
N GLU A 201 -5.15 1.48 22.11
CA GLU A 201 -4.57 2.58 22.86
C GLU A 201 -3.14 2.88 22.39
N ASN A 202 -2.51 3.91 22.97
CA ASN A 202 -1.10 4.18 22.71
C ASN A 202 -0.26 2.97 23.10
N TYR A 203 0.52 2.46 22.13
CA TYR A 203 1.36 1.29 22.40
C TYR A 203 2.64 1.68 23.12
N LYS A 204 3.25 0.68 23.76
CA LYS A 204 4.58 0.81 24.36
C LYS A 204 5.65 0.55 23.29
N GLY A 205 6.72 1.33 23.33
CA GLY A 205 7.93 1.07 22.55
C GLY A 205 8.69 -0.17 23.07
N GLY A 206 9.66 -0.63 22.29
CA GLY A 206 10.52 -1.74 22.70
C GLY A 206 11.44 -1.39 23.89
N LYS A 207 12.17 -2.40 24.40
CA LYS A 207 13.08 -2.24 25.55
C LYS A 207 14.07 -1.10 25.31
N GLY A 208 14.07 -0.13 26.24
CA GLY A 208 14.93 1.05 26.16
C GLY A 208 14.33 2.23 25.40
N TYR A 209 13.11 2.11 24.89
CA TYR A 209 12.36 3.30 24.45
C TYR A 209 11.96 4.13 25.68
N SER A 210 12.13 5.43 25.56
CA SER A 210 11.62 6.39 26.55
C SER A 210 11.31 7.71 25.83
N ASN A 211 10.14 8.26 26.07
CA ASN A 211 9.86 9.64 25.72
C ASN A 211 10.51 10.60 26.76
N LYS A 212 10.41 11.92 26.53
CA LYS A 212 11.02 12.93 27.44
C LYS A 212 10.36 13.01 28.81
N ASP A 213 9.15 12.44 28.96
CA ASP A 213 8.48 12.34 30.27
C ASP A 213 8.92 11.08 31.05
N GLY A 214 9.85 10.29 30.52
CA GLY A 214 10.35 9.05 31.14
C GLY A 214 9.43 7.84 30.92
N SER A 215 8.39 7.96 30.11
CA SER A 215 7.44 6.88 29.83
C SER A 215 7.89 6.03 28.62
N ASP A 216 7.57 4.73 28.67
CA ASP A 216 7.75 3.78 27.57
C ASP A 216 6.63 3.86 26.51
N VAL A 217 5.63 4.71 26.69
CA VAL A 217 4.48 4.90 25.80
C VAL A 217 4.84 5.80 24.62
N VAL A 218 4.56 5.32 23.42
CA VAL A 218 4.64 6.12 22.17
C VAL A 218 3.38 6.97 22.07
N LYS A 219 3.54 8.27 22.28
CA LYS A 219 2.41 9.22 22.33
C LYS A 219 1.71 9.35 20.98
N ASN A 220 0.41 9.57 21.01
CA ASN A 220 -0.46 9.75 19.82
C ASN A 220 -0.46 8.56 18.84
N SER A 221 -0.18 7.38 19.35
CA SER A 221 -0.22 6.13 18.58
C SER A 221 -1.54 5.34 18.72
N ALA A 222 -2.48 5.84 19.51
CA ALA A 222 -3.81 5.26 19.65
C ALA A 222 -4.61 5.35 18.34
N LEU A 223 -5.47 4.35 18.09
CA LEU A 223 -6.29 4.27 16.89
C LEU A 223 -7.63 3.59 17.19
N GLY A 224 -8.72 4.24 16.84
CA GLY A 224 -10.00 3.60 16.60
C GLY A 224 -10.17 3.33 15.12
N GLN A 225 -10.64 2.13 14.79
CA GLN A 225 -10.92 1.72 13.41
C GLN A 225 -12.33 1.17 13.31
N ARG A 226 -13.01 1.48 12.21
CA ARG A 226 -14.31 0.90 11.85
C ARG A 226 -14.29 0.53 10.39
N GLY A 227 -14.77 -0.67 10.07
CA GLY A 227 -14.98 -1.16 8.71
C GLY A 227 -16.42 -1.60 8.51
N LEU A 228 -17.00 -1.24 7.39
CA LEU A 228 -18.30 -1.71 6.93
C LEU A 228 -18.16 -2.16 5.48
N LEU A 229 -18.72 -3.31 5.15
CA LEU A 229 -18.88 -3.79 3.78
C LEU A 229 -20.28 -4.33 3.59
N ALA A 230 -21.00 -3.79 2.60
CA ALA A 230 -22.26 -4.33 2.14
C ALA A 230 -22.13 -4.68 0.66
N LYS A 231 -22.50 -5.90 0.29
CA LYS A 231 -22.53 -6.37 -1.11
C LYS A 231 -23.87 -7.00 -1.43
N PHE A 232 -24.35 -6.73 -2.63
CA PHE A 232 -25.53 -7.35 -3.21
C PHE A 232 -25.21 -7.82 -4.61
N GLY A 233 -25.29 -9.12 -4.85
CA GLY A 233 -24.97 -9.76 -6.12
C GLY A 233 -26.18 -10.40 -6.77
N VAL A 234 -26.23 -10.31 -8.11
CA VAL A 234 -27.28 -10.94 -8.92
C VAL A 234 -26.63 -11.66 -10.10
N ASP A 235 -26.86 -12.96 -10.23
CA ASP A 235 -26.52 -13.72 -11.43
C ASP A 235 -27.64 -13.52 -12.46
N ILE A 236 -27.44 -12.62 -13.44
CA ILE A 236 -28.43 -12.30 -14.49
C ILE A 236 -28.63 -13.53 -15.38
N THR A 237 -27.54 -14.22 -15.68
CA THR A 237 -27.51 -15.50 -16.38
C THR A 237 -26.40 -16.36 -15.74
N GLU A 238 -26.24 -17.61 -16.21
CA GLU A 238 -25.14 -18.48 -15.79
C GLU A 238 -23.74 -17.85 -16.07
N ASN A 239 -23.66 -16.97 -17.05
CA ASN A 239 -22.42 -16.35 -17.52
C ASN A 239 -22.32 -14.86 -17.20
N GLN A 240 -23.32 -14.25 -16.58
CA GLN A 240 -23.32 -12.81 -16.32
C GLN A 240 -23.76 -12.49 -14.88
N ARG A 241 -22.98 -11.65 -14.24
CA ARG A 241 -23.21 -11.24 -12.85
C ARG A 241 -23.07 -9.75 -12.67
N VAL A 242 -23.92 -9.17 -11.85
CA VAL A 242 -23.82 -7.78 -11.39
C VAL A 242 -23.65 -7.77 -9.87
N VAL A 243 -22.76 -6.95 -9.35
CA VAL A 243 -22.54 -6.74 -7.91
C VAL A 243 -22.55 -5.24 -7.62
N LEU A 244 -23.41 -4.84 -6.69
CA LEU A 244 -23.34 -3.51 -6.07
C LEU A 244 -22.68 -3.66 -4.70
N SER A 245 -21.63 -2.88 -4.47
CA SER A 245 -20.93 -2.85 -3.19
C SER A 245 -20.84 -1.44 -2.61
N HIS A 246 -20.91 -1.36 -1.29
CA HIS A 246 -20.56 -0.17 -0.53
C HIS A 246 -19.62 -0.55 0.59
N ARG A 247 -18.46 0.11 0.64
CA ARG A 247 -17.43 -0.07 1.66
C ARG A 247 -17.16 1.27 2.32
N GLN A 248 -17.18 1.28 3.66
CA GLN A 248 -16.75 2.42 4.46
C GLN A 248 -15.64 1.97 5.40
N GLU A 249 -14.57 2.73 5.43
CA GLU A 249 -13.48 2.57 6.38
C GLU A 249 -13.20 3.88 7.08
N GLN A 250 -13.11 3.82 8.39
CA GLN A 250 -12.91 4.99 9.22
C GLN A 250 -11.80 4.73 10.24
N TYR A 251 -10.86 5.66 10.29
CA TYR A 251 -9.84 5.76 11.34
C TYR A 251 -10.07 7.01 12.16
N HIS A 252 -10.02 6.88 13.48
CA HIS A 252 -10.24 8.00 14.38
C HIS A 252 -9.41 7.88 15.66
N GLY A 253 -9.19 9.00 16.32
CA GLY A 253 -8.46 9.05 17.59
C GLY A 253 -7.78 10.39 17.79
N GLU A 254 -7.14 10.52 18.94
CA GLU A 254 -6.23 11.65 19.18
C GLU A 254 -4.93 11.38 18.44
N ARG A 255 -4.75 12.12 17.36
CA ARG A 255 -3.66 11.93 16.40
C ARG A 255 -2.85 13.19 16.26
N ALA A 256 -1.54 13.03 16.12
CA ALA A 256 -0.67 14.14 15.73
C ALA A 256 -1.01 14.63 14.31
N LEU A 257 -0.66 15.88 14.01
CA LEU A 257 -0.82 16.42 12.65
C LEU A 257 0.03 15.63 11.65
N ARG A 258 1.29 15.38 12.02
CA ARG A 258 2.24 14.55 11.26
C ARG A 258 2.32 13.22 11.94
N GLU A 259 1.47 12.29 11.51
CA GLU A 259 1.20 11.03 12.22
C GLU A 259 2.40 10.07 12.28
N GLU A 260 3.34 10.20 11.34
CA GLU A 260 4.56 9.39 11.30
C GLU A 260 5.72 9.96 12.15
N PHE A 261 5.53 11.13 12.80
CA PHE A 261 6.56 11.76 13.60
C PHE A 261 6.33 11.57 15.11
N ASP A 262 7.38 11.22 15.80
CA ASP A 262 7.46 11.20 17.27
C ASP A 262 8.32 12.34 17.78
N PHE A 263 7.70 13.48 18.05
CA PHE A 263 8.38 14.61 18.67
C PHE A 263 8.47 14.51 20.19
N SER A 264 7.86 13.52 20.82
CA SER A 264 7.93 13.30 22.26
C SER A 264 9.33 12.93 22.74
N GLN A 265 10.21 12.47 21.83
CA GLN A 265 11.60 12.15 22.11
C GLN A 265 12.57 13.34 22.03
N SER A 266 12.11 14.52 21.67
CA SER A 266 12.92 15.73 21.56
C SER A 266 12.40 16.85 22.45
N TYR A 267 13.28 17.79 22.75
CA TYR A 267 12.89 19.02 23.42
C TYR A 267 12.62 20.12 22.41
N LEU A 268 11.74 21.04 22.80
CA LEU A 268 11.45 22.23 22.02
C LEU A 268 12.70 23.14 21.95
N ALA A 269 13.03 23.60 20.76
CA ALA A 269 14.14 24.48 20.50
C ALA A 269 13.71 25.61 19.57
N GLY A 270 14.33 26.80 19.73
CA GLY A 270 14.00 27.95 18.90
C GLY A 270 14.90 29.16 19.24
N THR A 271 14.49 30.28 18.70
CA THR A 271 15.10 31.61 18.93
C THR A 271 14.24 32.41 19.93
N SER A 272 14.69 33.59 20.31
CA SER A 272 13.90 34.47 21.16
C SER A 272 12.54 34.86 20.58
N LYS A 273 12.38 34.77 19.26
CA LYS A 273 11.10 35.04 18.54
C LYS A 273 10.07 33.92 18.67
N ASP A 274 10.51 32.74 19.07
CA ASP A 274 9.66 31.56 19.19
C ASP A 274 9.09 31.36 20.58
N LEU A 275 9.49 32.22 21.55
CA LEU A 275 9.08 32.14 22.95
C LEU A 275 7.61 32.54 23.13
N LYS A 276 6.89 31.76 23.91
CA LYS A 276 5.57 32.09 24.44
C LYS A 276 5.69 32.73 25.82
N ALA A 277 4.59 33.31 26.30
CA ALA A 277 4.55 33.88 27.65
C ALA A 277 5.02 32.88 28.72
N GLY A 278 5.92 33.28 29.59
CA GLY A 278 6.50 32.46 30.65
C GLY A 278 7.62 31.51 30.18
N GLN A 279 7.98 31.47 28.91
CA GLN A 279 9.07 30.67 28.41
C GLN A 279 10.40 31.43 28.36
N LYS A 280 11.52 30.71 28.45
CA LYS A 280 12.89 31.26 28.38
C LYS A 280 13.75 30.40 27.45
N LEU A 281 14.78 30.97 26.83
CA LEU A 281 15.83 30.20 26.20
C LEU A 281 16.80 29.67 27.28
N SER A 282 17.22 28.40 27.07
CA SER A 282 18.37 27.88 27.81
C SER A 282 19.67 28.40 27.23
N ASN A 283 20.77 28.18 27.94
CA ASN A 283 22.14 28.46 27.43
C ASN A 283 22.68 27.31 26.57
N VAL A 284 21.91 26.22 26.43
CA VAL A 284 22.36 25.05 25.70
C VAL A 284 21.96 25.19 24.24
N PHE A 285 22.96 25.22 23.35
CA PHE A 285 22.76 25.23 21.90
C PHE A 285 22.06 23.95 21.44
N ALA A 286 20.99 24.12 20.69
CA ALA A 286 20.19 23.01 20.19
C ALA A 286 20.38 22.71 18.68
N GLY A 287 20.99 23.68 17.95
CA GLY A 287 21.23 23.55 16.52
C GLY A 287 20.97 24.83 15.76
N LYS A 288 20.74 24.75 14.45
CA LYS A 288 20.39 25.89 13.60
C LYS A 288 18.98 25.68 12.99
N ASP A 289 18.24 26.78 12.86
CA ASP A 289 16.97 26.76 12.14
C ASP A 289 17.20 26.69 10.61
N ARG A 290 16.11 26.62 9.85
CA ARG A 290 16.17 26.56 8.37
C ARG A 290 16.76 27.81 7.72
N ARG A 291 16.92 28.90 8.46
CA ARG A 291 17.50 30.17 8.01
C ARG A 291 18.95 30.27 8.43
N GLY A 292 19.50 29.28 9.13
CA GLY A 292 20.86 29.26 9.64
C GLY A 292 21.05 29.99 10.98
N ASN A 293 19.97 30.45 11.64
CA ASN A 293 20.05 31.06 12.94
C ASN A 293 20.30 30.02 14.03
N ASP A 294 21.11 30.35 15.02
CA ASP A 294 21.35 29.50 16.17
C ASP A 294 20.07 29.37 17.01
N THR A 295 19.74 28.13 17.38
CA THR A 295 18.60 27.81 18.24
C THR A 295 19.08 27.24 19.57
N TYR A 296 18.29 27.49 20.61
CA TYR A 296 18.53 27.03 21.96
C TYR A 296 17.30 26.30 22.48
N TYR A 297 17.48 25.40 23.45
CA TYR A 297 16.33 24.75 24.05
C TYR A 297 15.46 25.73 24.78
N ILE A 298 14.14 25.52 24.76
CA ILE A 298 13.15 26.39 25.41
C ILE A 298 12.76 25.76 26.75
N LEU A 299 12.79 26.58 27.78
CA LEU A 299 12.42 26.25 29.14
C LEU A 299 11.03 26.80 29.47
N ASP A 300 10.31 26.13 30.33
CA ASP A 300 9.07 26.63 30.92
C ASP A 300 9.33 27.68 31.99
N ALA A 301 8.26 28.18 32.64
CA ALA A 301 8.34 29.17 33.69
C ALA A 301 9.19 28.73 34.90
N ASN A 302 9.25 27.42 35.15
CA ASN A 302 9.99 26.80 36.25
C ASN A 302 11.43 26.45 35.88
N GLY A 303 11.84 26.70 34.63
CA GLY A 303 13.16 26.39 34.13
C GLY A 303 13.33 24.92 33.63
N ALA A 304 12.27 24.16 33.49
CA ALA A 304 12.32 22.80 32.92
C ALA A 304 12.28 22.83 31.41
N LEU A 305 12.97 21.85 30.78
CA LEU A 305 12.95 21.67 29.34
C LEU A 305 11.56 21.24 28.87
N ILE A 306 11.03 21.88 27.84
CA ILE A 306 9.70 21.58 27.28
C ILE A 306 9.83 20.48 26.21
N ALA A 307 9.04 19.43 26.33
CA ALA A 307 8.95 18.40 25.29
C ALA A 307 8.36 18.97 23.99
N ASN A 308 8.82 18.46 22.85
CA ASN A 308 8.49 19.01 21.53
C ASN A 308 7.18 18.47 20.93
N ASP A 309 6.48 17.56 21.61
CA ASP A 309 5.29 16.88 21.12
C ASP A 309 4.11 17.83 20.81
N ALA A 310 3.96 18.92 21.59
CA ALA A 310 2.92 19.91 21.33
C ALA A 310 3.03 20.59 19.95
N THR A 311 4.23 20.63 19.36
CA THR A 311 4.45 21.21 18.02
C THR A 311 3.83 20.35 16.91
N ASN A 312 3.49 19.10 17.19
CA ASN A 312 2.81 18.20 16.28
C ASN A 312 1.27 18.27 16.39
N ASN A 313 0.76 19.23 17.14
CA ASN A 313 -0.65 19.58 17.24
C ASN A 313 -1.57 18.35 17.41
N PRO A 314 -1.41 17.58 18.52
CA PRO A 314 -2.25 16.42 18.76
C PRO A 314 -3.71 16.85 18.97
N ARG A 315 -4.63 16.21 18.24
CA ARG A 315 -6.06 16.50 18.26
C ARG A 315 -6.85 15.25 17.87
N TYR A 316 -8.12 15.23 18.25
CA TYR A 316 -9.02 14.22 17.76
C TYR A 316 -9.30 14.45 16.27
N ARG A 317 -9.02 13.43 15.46
CA ARG A 317 -9.17 13.43 14.01
C ARG A 317 -9.92 12.20 13.55
N ILE A 318 -10.69 12.37 12.47
CA ILE A 318 -11.46 11.30 11.84
C ILE A 318 -11.10 11.32 10.36
N THR A 319 -10.62 10.20 9.85
CA THR A 319 -10.44 9.98 8.41
C THR A 319 -11.39 8.87 7.97
N THR A 320 -12.20 9.15 6.96
CA THR A 320 -13.19 8.19 6.42
C THR A 320 -12.98 8.05 4.92
N GLN A 321 -13.05 6.83 4.44
CA GLN A 321 -13.14 6.52 3.00
C GLN A 321 -14.43 5.75 2.74
N ASP A 322 -15.28 6.33 1.90
CA ASP A 322 -16.51 5.73 1.40
C ASP A 322 -16.30 5.33 -0.04
N THR A 323 -16.55 4.08 -0.39
CA THR A 323 -16.42 3.55 -1.75
C THR A 323 -17.72 2.86 -2.14
N THR A 324 -18.35 3.33 -3.20
CA THR A 324 -19.48 2.65 -3.85
C THR A 324 -19.02 2.17 -5.21
N ASN A 325 -19.24 0.90 -5.53
CA ASN A 325 -18.81 0.28 -6.76
C ASN A 325 -19.93 -0.60 -7.34
N LEU A 326 -20.22 -0.40 -8.61
CA LEU A 326 -21.10 -1.24 -9.41
C LEU A 326 -20.24 -2.02 -10.39
N GLU A 327 -20.26 -3.33 -10.29
CA GLU A 327 -19.46 -4.25 -11.08
C GLU A 327 -20.35 -5.10 -11.95
N TRP A 328 -19.92 -5.35 -13.18
CA TRP A 328 -20.49 -6.34 -14.06
C TRP A 328 -19.39 -7.27 -14.57
N SER A 329 -19.65 -8.54 -14.58
CA SER A 329 -18.79 -9.56 -15.17
C SER A 329 -19.56 -10.46 -16.12
N GLY A 330 -18.93 -10.82 -17.22
CA GLY A 330 -19.49 -11.74 -18.20
C GLY A 330 -18.46 -12.73 -18.70
N LYS A 331 -18.88 -13.93 -19.03
CA LYS A 331 -18.04 -15.00 -19.56
C LYS A 331 -18.64 -15.60 -20.83
N ASN A 332 -17.78 -16.14 -21.69
CA ASN A 332 -18.18 -16.89 -22.91
C ASN A 332 -19.16 -16.12 -23.81
N MET A 333 -18.85 -14.85 -24.11
CA MET A 333 -19.67 -13.99 -24.97
C MET A 333 -19.11 -13.94 -26.40
N GLY A 334 -19.16 -15.08 -27.11
CA GLY A 334 -18.61 -15.20 -28.45
C GLY A 334 -17.08 -15.09 -28.47
N PHE A 335 -16.53 -14.07 -29.10
CA PHE A 335 -15.08 -13.82 -29.14
C PHE A 335 -14.50 -13.39 -27.78
N ILE A 336 -15.32 -12.83 -26.89
CA ILE A 336 -14.91 -12.40 -25.57
C ILE A 336 -15.07 -13.54 -24.60
N THR A 337 -13.95 -14.04 -24.07
CA THR A 337 -13.90 -15.13 -23.09
C THR A 337 -14.27 -14.63 -21.70
N GLU A 338 -13.78 -13.46 -21.31
CA GLU A 338 -14.12 -12.79 -20.06
C GLU A 338 -14.26 -11.27 -20.30
N ALA A 339 -15.26 -10.69 -19.67
CA ALA A 339 -15.42 -9.23 -19.60
C ALA A 339 -15.65 -8.82 -18.15
N LYS A 340 -15.03 -7.72 -17.75
CA LYS A 340 -15.26 -7.05 -16.46
C LYS A 340 -15.46 -5.57 -16.71
N ALA A 341 -16.49 -5.00 -16.12
CA ALA A 341 -16.69 -3.57 -16.11
C ALA A 341 -17.06 -3.11 -14.71
N ASN A 342 -16.60 -1.94 -14.32
CA ASN A 342 -17.09 -1.30 -13.11
C ASN A 342 -17.19 0.20 -13.24
N ALA A 343 -18.10 0.78 -12.45
CA ALA A 343 -18.22 2.21 -12.25
C ALA A 343 -18.24 2.51 -10.77
N TYR A 344 -17.42 3.47 -10.31
CA TYR A 344 -17.23 3.67 -8.89
C TYR A 344 -17.13 5.14 -8.49
N ARG A 345 -17.42 5.37 -7.20
CA ARG A 345 -17.21 6.63 -6.50
C ARG A 345 -16.46 6.38 -5.21
N ILE A 346 -15.36 7.10 -4.99
CA ILE A 346 -14.61 7.13 -3.74
C ILE A 346 -14.67 8.54 -3.19
N GLU A 347 -15.03 8.68 -1.91
CA GLU A 347 -14.85 9.91 -1.15
C GLU A 347 -13.95 9.64 0.04
N THR A 348 -12.79 10.28 0.07
CA THR A 348 -11.90 10.26 1.24
C THR A 348 -12.00 11.61 1.94
N SER A 349 -12.38 11.59 3.20
CA SER A 349 -12.56 12.81 4.01
C SER A 349 -11.70 12.76 5.27
N ARG A 350 -11.22 13.93 5.69
CA ARG A 350 -10.60 14.16 6.98
C ARG A 350 -11.35 15.25 7.72
N LYS A 351 -11.82 14.92 8.91
CA LYS A 351 -12.50 15.84 9.81
C LYS A 351 -11.62 16.17 11.02
N GLU A 352 -11.55 17.43 11.36
CA GLU A 352 -10.96 17.94 12.59
C GLU A 352 -12.06 18.64 13.39
N PRO A 353 -12.79 17.92 14.28
CA PRO A 353 -13.98 18.43 14.95
C PRO A 353 -13.73 19.72 15.75
N ALA A 354 -12.57 19.82 16.42
CA ALA A 354 -12.21 21.01 17.22
C ALA A 354 -12.09 22.30 16.38
N GLU A 355 -11.87 22.19 15.07
CA GLU A 355 -11.78 23.33 14.14
C GLU A 355 -13.01 23.44 13.24
N ASN A 356 -14.00 22.56 13.42
CA ASN A 356 -15.14 22.41 12.51
C ASN A 356 -14.70 22.31 11.04
N SER A 357 -13.58 21.60 10.81
CA SER A 357 -12.94 21.49 9.51
C SER A 357 -13.20 20.14 8.87
N THR A 358 -13.54 20.13 7.59
CA THR A 358 -13.68 18.92 6.78
C THR A 358 -13.07 19.13 5.42
N THR A 359 -12.06 18.32 5.11
CA THR A 359 -11.37 18.29 3.82
C THR A 359 -11.65 16.99 3.10
N ARG A 360 -11.85 17.01 1.78
CA ARG A 360 -12.25 15.84 1.00
C ARG A 360 -11.47 15.71 -0.29
N VAL A 361 -11.32 14.48 -0.75
CA VAL A 361 -10.98 14.13 -2.14
C VAL A 361 -12.09 13.25 -2.68
N LEU A 362 -12.65 13.65 -3.81
CA LEU A 362 -13.70 12.92 -4.52
C LEU A 362 -13.10 12.31 -5.78
N THR A 363 -13.35 11.02 -6.00
CA THR A 363 -12.93 10.30 -7.19
C THR A 363 -14.13 9.59 -7.80
N HIS A 364 -14.30 9.72 -9.10
CA HIS A 364 -15.20 8.92 -9.93
C HIS A 364 -14.38 8.17 -10.95
N GLY A 365 -14.71 6.93 -11.21
CA GLY A 365 -14.01 6.16 -12.22
C GLY A 365 -14.88 5.08 -12.85
N ALA A 366 -14.40 4.59 -13.99
CA ALA A 366 -14.99 3.47 -14.69
C ALA A 366 -13.88 2.69 -15.40
N ASN A 367 -14.00 1.38 -15.43
CA ASN A 367 -13.09 0.49 -16.15
C ASN A 367 -13.89 -0.50 -16.97
N LEU A 368 -13.33 -0.90 -18.10
CA LEU A 368 -13.76 -2.02 -18.92
C LEU A 368 -12.53 -2.82 -19.29
N ASP A 369 -12.49 -4.07 -18.90
CA ASP A 369 -11.43 -5.02 -19.17
C ASP A 369 -12.01 -6.21 -19.91
N LEU A 370 -11.44 -6.57 -21.07
CA LEU A 370 -11.91 -7.62 -21.94
C LEU A 370 -10.76 -8.58 -22.23
N ASP A 371 -11.05 -9.86 -22.15
CA ASP A 371 -10.14 -10.95 -22.47
C ASP A 371 -10.73 -11.78 -23.62
N SER A 372 -9.89 -12.15 -24.58
CA SER A 372 -10.26 -13.00 -25.71
C SER A 372 -9.21 -14.08 -25.90
N GLU A 373 -9.65 -15.30 -26.09
CA GLU A 373 -8.79 -16.41 -26.44
C GLU A 373 -8.64 -16.51 -27.96
N ILE A 374 -7.40 -16.67 -28.44
CA ILE A 374 -7.07 -16.78 -29.85
C ILE A 374 -6.40 -18.14 -30.07
N GLY A 375 -7.16 -19.09 -30.59
CA GLY A 375 -6.72 -20.48 -30.67
C GLY A 375 -6.56 -21.13 -29.30
N GLU A 376 -5.64 -22.08 -29.16
CA GLU A 376 -5.47 -22.86 -27.93
C GLU A 376 -4.41 -22.31 -26.98
N SER A 377 -3.63 -21.28 -27.40
CA SER A 377 -2.40 -20.89 -26.68
C SER A 377 -2.16 -19.39 -26.60
N HIS A 378 -3.08 -18.58 -27.14
CA HIS A 378 -2.91 -17.15 -27.21
C HIS A 378 -4.09 -16.43 -26.57
N TRP A 379 -3.81 -15.31 -25.90
CA TRP A 379 -4.82 -14.47 -25.26
C TRP A 379 -4.58 -13.01 -25.61
N LEU A 380 -5.65 -12.29 -25.77
CA LEU A 380 -5.66 -10.85 -25.98
C LEU A 380 -6.44 -10.20 -24.84
N LYS A 381 -5.79 -9.29 -24.12
CA LYS A 381 -6.41 -8.41 -23.10
C LYS A 381 -6.47 -7.00 -23.66
N TYR A 382 -7.62 -6.36 -23.53
CA TYR A 382 -7.77 -4.97 -24.00
C TYR A 382 -8.85 -4.26 -23.19
N GLY A 383 -8.75 -2.96 -23.10
CA GLY A 383 -9.71 -2.23 -22.29
C GLY A 383 -9.46 -0.75 -22.18
N VAL A 384 -10.30 -0.14 -21.36
CA VAL A 384 -10.29 1.29 -21.08
C VAL A 384 -10.43 1.56 -19.59
N ASN A 385 -9.68 2.54 -19.10
CA ASN A 385 -9.77 3.03 -17.74
C ASN A 385 -10.07 4.53 -17.78
N TYR A 386 -10.96 4.98 -16.92
CA TYR A 386 -11.29 6.38 -16.71
C TYR A 386 -11.26 6.73 -15.23
N ARG A 387 -10.72 7.90 -14.90
CA ARG A 387 -10.72 8.41 -13.53
C ARG A 387 -10.79 9.93 -13.54
N HIS A 388 -11.74 10.48 -12.79
CA HIS A 388 -11.84 11.90 -12.50
C HIS A 388 -11.72 12.15 -11.01
N GLN A 389 -10.89 13.12 -10.62
CA GLN A 389 -10.64 13.43 -9.22
C GLN A 389 -10.78 14.93 -8.95
N GLU A 390 -11.33 15.28 -7.79
CA GLU A 390 -11.48 16.65 -7.32
C GLU A 390 -11.03 16.77 -5.86
N ALA A 391 -10.15 17.71 -5.57
CA ALA A 391 -9.75 18.06 -4.21
C ALA A 391 -10.64 19.19 -3.67
N LYS A 392 -11.31 18.93 -2.53
CA LYS A 392 -12.23 19.86 -1.86
C LYS A 392 -11.69 20.28 -0.50
N PRO A 393 -10.90 21.35 -0.42
CA PRO A 393 -10.44 21.88 0.87
C PRO A 393 -11.60 22.43 1.70
N ASN A 394 -11.43 22.46 3.03
CA ASN A 394 -12.45 22.96 3.95
C ASN A 394 -12.75 24.46 3.76
N SER A 395 -11.70 25.23 3.54
CA SER A 395 -11.79 26.65 3.26
C SER A 395 -11.18 26.94 1.91
N ILE A 396 -11.92 27.61 1.05
CA ILE A 396 -11.44 28.10 -0.23
C ILE A 396 -11.30 29.62 -0.14
N GLN A 397 -10.70 30.10 0.92
CA GLN A 397 -10.15 31.45 0.91
C GLN A 397 -8.72 31.35 0.39
N GLU A 398 -8.52 31.87 -0.78
CA GLU A 398 -7.19 32.14 -1.27
C GLU A 398 -6.55 33.15 -0.31
N ILE A 399 -5.63 32.68 0.52
CA ILE A 399 -4.86 33.57 1.39
C ILE A 399 -3.52 33.78 0.71
N ALA A 400 -3.34 34.94 0.12
CA ALA A 400 -2.04 35.36 -0.42
C ALA A 400 -1.31 36.25 0.61
N ARG A 401 0.01 36.17 0.65
CA ARG A 401 0.81 37.09 1.43
C ARG A 401 0.88 38.42 0.67
N ASP A 402 0.27 39.46 1.25
CA ASP A 402 0.44 40.82 0.76
C ASP A 402 1.91 41.21 0.81
N ARG A 403 2.49 41.56 -0.31
CA ARG A 403 3.91 41.89 -0.42
C ARG A 403 4.27 43.18 0.28
N ALA A 404 3.31 44.10 0.41
CA ALA A 404 3.55 45.42 1.06
C ALA A 404 3.47 45.33 2.59
N THR A 405 2.53 44.54 3.10
CA THR A 405 2.27 44.48 4.54
C THR A 405 2.84 43.21 5.19
N GLY A 406 3.25 42.20 4.40
CA GLY A 406 3.67 40.89 4.88
C GLY A 406 2.55 40.06 5.50
N ARG A 407 1.31 40.56 5.55
CA ARG A 407 0.16 39.90 6.13
C ARG A 407 -0.50 38.94 5.14
N MET A 408 -1.11 37.88 5.67
CA MET A 408 -1.94 36.98 4.88
C MET A 408 -3.30 37.67 4.70
N VAL A 409 -3.66 37.93 3.45
CA VAL A 409 -4.95 38.54 3.06
C VAL A 409 -5.76 37.59 2.20
N ALA A 410 -7.08 37.58 2.41
CA ALA A 410 -7.98 36.78 1.61
C ALA A 410 -8.16 37.43 0.24
N THR A 411 -7.86 36.69 -0.84
CA THR A 411 -7.98 37.20 -2.24
C THR A 411 -9.32 36.83 -2.90
N GLY A 412 -10.14 36.02 -2.24
CA GLY A 412 -11.52 35.78 -2.64
C GLY A 412 -11.74 34.80 -3.81
N VAL A 413 -10.71 34.16 -4.34
CA VAL A 413 -10.85 33.23 -5.48
C VAL A 413 -10.93 31.79 -4.98
N LYS A 414 -12.09 31.15 -5.24
CA LYS A 414 -12.31 29.71 -4.92
C LYS A 414 -11.98 28.87 -6.13
N ARG A 415 -10.97 27.99 -6.03
CA ARG A 415 -10.64 27.04 -7.10
C ARG A 415 -10.27 25.69 -6.54
N ASN A 416 -11.04 24.68 -6.92
CA ASN A 416 -10.70 23.29 -6.64
C ASN A 416 -9.73 22.79 -7.73
N GLN A 417 -8.77 21.99 -7.34
CA GLN A 417 -8.00 21.23 -8.30
C GLN A 417 -8.83 20.07 -8.83
N GLN A 418 -8.64 19.78 -10.11
CA GLN A 418 -9.30 18.66 -10.77
C GLN A 418 -8.31 17.92 -11.67
N LYS A 419 -8.48 16.65 -11.78
CA LYS A 419 -7.69 15.80 -12.65
C LYS A 419 -8.58 14.77 -13.34
N GLU A 420 -8.30 14.52 -14.59
CA GLU A 420 -8.95 13.52 -15.42
C GLU A 420 -7.87 12.66 -16.08
N ASP A 421 -7.99 11.36 -15.95
CA ASP A 421 -7.10 10.37 -16.56
C ASP A 421 -7.93 9.43 -17.43
N VAL A 422 -7.47 9.16 -18.66
CA VAL A 422 -8.01 8.16 -19.57
C VAL A 422 -6.88 7.27 -20.06
N GLY A 423 -7.06 5.96 -19.96
CA GLY A 423 -6.11 4.98 -20.45
C GLY A 423 -6.76 3.95 -21.37
N LEU A 424 -6.13 3.67 -22.50
CA LEU A 424 -6.51 2.61 -23.44
C LEU A 424 -5.36 1.61 -23.50
N TYR A 425 -5.64 0.33 -23.50
CA TYR A 425 -4.60 -0.69 -23.57
C TYR A 425 -4.99 -1.90 -24.42
N VAL A 426 -3.95 -2.54 -24.95
CA VAL A 426 -4.00 -3.87 -25.55
C VAL A 426 -2.75 -4.63 -25.14
N GLU A 427 -2.93 -5.91 -24.78
CA GLU A 427 -1.85 -6.80 -24.37
C GLU A 427 -2.10 -8.20 -24.92
N GLY A 428 -1.16 -8.72 -25.68
CA GLY A 428 -1.17 -10.09 -26.22
C GLY A 428 -0.26 -10.99 -25.41
N ILE A 429 -0.73 -12.19 -25.12
CA ILE A 429 0.00 -13.27 -24.45
C ILE A 429 0.07 -14.43 -25.44
N TRP A 430 1.27 -14.75 -25.90
CA TRP A 430 1.54 -15.64 -27.02
C TRP A 430 2.31 -16.87 -26.55
N GLY A 431 1.68 -18.02 -26.56
CA GLY A 431 2.30 -19.30 -26.19
C GLY A 431 2.93 -19.98 -27.42
N PHE A 432 4.21 -20.31 -27.34
CA PHE A 432 5.00 -20.99 -28.36
C PHE A 432 5.77 -22.16 -27.74
N GLY A 433 5.09 -23.25 -27.41
CA GLY A 433 5.70 -24.37 -26.71
C GLY A 433 6.29 -23.94 -25.35
N PRO A 434 7.62 -24.05 -25.14
CA PRO A 434 8.25 -23.69 -23.85
C PRO A 434 8.40 -22.17 -23.66
N VAL A 435 8.00 -21.36 -24.63
CA VAL A 435 8.15 -19.91 -24.58
C VAL A 435 6.79 -19.23 -24.53
N THR A 436 6.63 -18.31 -23.59
CA THR A 436 5.49 -17.37 -23.54
C THR A 436 6.02 -15.96 -23.75
N LEU A 437 5.54 -15.31 -24.82
CA LEU A 437 5.83 -13.92 -25.12
C LEU A 437 4.63 -13.06 -24.72
N THR A 438 4.86 -11.96 -24.02
CA THR A 438 3.85 -10.93 -23.77
C THR A 438 4.23 -9.66 -24.50
N THR A 439 3.30 -9.07 -25.23
CA THR A 439 3.48 -7.79 -25.90
C THR A 439 2.33 -6.87 -25.52
N GLY A 440 2.61 -5.63 -25.19
CA GLY A 440 1.57 -4.72 -24.78
C GLY A 440 1.83 -3.28 -25.24
N ALA A 441 0.74 -2.55 -25.39
CA ALA A 441 0.74 -1.13 -25.69
C ALA A 441 -0.36 -0.44 -24.88
N ARG A 442 0.00 0.67 -24.25
CA ARG A 442 -0.93 1.49 -23.50
C ARG A 442 -0.79 2.95 -23.91
N TYR A 443 -1.91 3.62 -24.10
CA TYR A 443 -1.99 5.05 -24.33
C TYR A 443 -2.72 5.71 -23.17
N ASP A 444 -2.04 6.61 -22.46
CA ASP A 444 -2.57 7.35 -21.33
C ASP A 444 -2.65 8.84 -21.66
N HIS A 445 -3.79 9.45 -21.40
CA HIS A 445 -4.01 10.89 -21.52
C HIS A 445 -4.47 11.45 -20.18
N PHE A 446 -3.92 12.60 -19.79
CA PHE A 446 -4.40 13.32 -18.62
C PHE A 446 -4.76 14.78 -18.96
N LYS A 447 -5.70 15.32 -18.18
CA LYS A 447 -6.02 16.74 -18.09
C LYS A 447 -5.98 17.15 -16.62
N PHE A 448 -5.18 18.14 -16.31
CA PHE A 448 -4.98 18.61 -14.94
C PHE A 448 -5.30 20.10 -14.85
N LYS A 449 -6.14 20.48 -13.86
CA LYS A 449 -6.48 21.85 -13.53
C LYS A 449 -5.93 22.18 -12.15
N ALA A 450 -4.95 23.07 -12.09
CA ALA A 450 -4.35 23.57 -10.86
C ALA A 450 -5.33 24.49 -10.09
N ASN A 451 -5.07 24.72 -8.78
CA ASN A 451 -5.87 25.68 -8.02
C ASN A 451 -5.64 27.15 -8.43
N SER A 452 -4.59 27.45 -9.19
CA SER A 452 -4.40 28.70 -9.91
C SER A 452 -5.46 28.91 -11.02
N GLY A 453 -6.13 27.84 -11.47
CA GLY A 453 -7.05 27.80 -12.59
C GLY A 453 -6.38 27.41 -13.90
N LYS A 454 -5.05 27.33 -13.95
CA LYS A 454 -4.33 26.88 -15.12
C LYS A 454 -4.63 25.42 -15.42
N THR A 455 -4.80 25.10 -16.69
CA THR A 455 -5.09 23.74 -17.16
C THR A 455 -4.00 23.30 -18.11
N VAL A 456 -3.51 22.07 -17.93
CA VAL A 456 -2.55 21.40 -18.81
C VAL A 456 -3.05 20.00 -19.16
N SER A 457 -2.66 19.49 -20.31
CA SER A 457 -2.94 18.12 -20.73
C SER A 457 -1.75 17.54 -21.46
N HIS A 458 -1.57 16.23 -21.36
CA HIS A 458 -0.53 15.51 -22.05
C HIS A 458 -0.93 14.06 -22.26
N ALA A 459 -0.36 13.42 -23.26
CA ALA A 459 -0.55 12.01 -23.55
C ALA A 459 0.77 11.29 -23.71
N ASP A 460 0.81 10.02 -23.28
CA ASP A 460 1.96 9.15 -23.34
C ASP A 460 1.61 7.78 -23.92
N PHE A 461 2.57 7.23 -24.68
CA PHE A 461 2.52 5.87 -25.16
C PHE A 461 3.51 5.02 -24.36
N ASN A 462 3.02 3.89 -23.82
CA ASN A 462 3.72 3.01 -22.90
C ASN A 462 3.73 1.57 -23.46
N PRO A 463 4.79 1.16 -24.16
CA PRO A 463 4.94 -0.21 -24.62
C PRO A 463 5.40 -1.14 -23.47
N SER A 464 5.08 -2.42 -23.60
CA SER A 464 5.58 -3.47 -22.71
C SER A 464 5.91 -4.73 -23.50
N ILE A 465 6.95 -5.43 -23.05
CA ILE A 465 7.32 -6.73 -23.57
C ILE A 465 7.83 -7.62 -22.44
N GLY A 466 7.43 -8.87 -22.44
CA GLY A 466 7.85 -9.87 -21.46
C GLY A 466 8.08 -11.22 -22.14
N LEU A 467 9.01 -11.98 -21.59
CA LEU A 467 9.34 -13.31 -22.05
C LEU A 467 9.44 -14.26 -20.85
N ILE A 468 8.83 -15.42 -20.98
CA ILE A 468 9.00 -16.56 -20.08
C ILE A 468 9.53 -17.71 -20.92
N TRP A 469 10.62 -18.32 -20.48
CA TRP A 469 11.18 -19.51 -21.07
C TRP A 469 11.20 -20.65 -20.06
N GLN A 470 10.40 -21.69 -20.30
CA GLN A 470 10.44 -22.94 -19.56
C GLN A 470 11.59 -23.78 -20.08
N ALA A 471 12.78 -23.60 -19.49
CA ALA A 471 14.01 -24.26 -19.93
C ALA A 471 14.01 -25.76 -19.61
N LEU A 472 13.43 -26.14 -18.46
CA LEU A 472 13.17 -27.52 -18.02
C LEU A 472 11.77 -27.56 -17.40
N ASP A 473 11.23 -28.75 -17.16
CA ASP A 473 9.90 -28.90 -16.52
C ASP A 473 9.83 -28.19 -15.16
N ASN A 474 10.96 -28.08 -14.47
CA ASN A 474 11.09 -27.51 -13.14
C ASN A 474 11.92 -26.21 -13.08
N LEU A 475 12.34 -25.64 -14.23
CA LEU A 475 13.14 -24.43 -14.28
C LEU A 475 12.63 -23.47 -15.35
N SER A 476 12.24 -22.28 -14.95
CA SER A 476 11.87 -21.20 -15.86
C SER A 476 12.70 -19.95 -15.65
N PHE A 477 12.97 -19.25 -16.74
CA PHE A 477 13.56 -17.91 -16.74
C PHE A 477 12.53 -16.90 -17.23
N ASN A 478 12.63 -15.68 -16.75
CA ASN A 478 11.77 -14.59 -17.19
C ASN A 478 12.55 -13.28 -17.35
N THR A 479 12.07 -12.48 -18.29
CA THR A 479 12.52 -11.10 -18.43
C THR A 479 11.37 -10.21 -18.87
N ASN A 480 11.39 -8.96 -18.48
CA ASN A 480 10.42 -7.97 -18.94
C ASN A 480 11.06 -6.59 -19.10
N LEU A 481 10.45 -5.80 -19.97
CA LEU A 481 10.69 -4.39 -20.15
C LEU A 481 9.34 -3.68 -20.25
N ASN A 482 8.98 -2.95 -19.23
CA ASN A 482 7.72 -2.24 -19.14
C ASN A 482 7.92 -0.74 -19.05
N TYR A 483 7.11 0.00 -19.81
CA TYR A 483 6.95 1.44 -19.66
C TYR A 483 5.57 1.73 -19.06
N ALA A 484 5.52 2.72 -18.17
CA ALA A 484 4.29 3.23 -17.61
C ALA A 484 4.43 4.74 -17.39
N SER A 485 3.33 5.46 -17.48
CA SER A 485 3.27 6.89 -17.20
C SER A 485 2.35 7.19 -16.04
N ARG A 486 2.64 8.29 -15.33
CA ARG A 486 1.82 8.79 -14.24
C ARG A 486 1.56 10.28 -14.42
N SER A 487 0.28 10.63 -14.42
CA SER A 487 -0.16 12.02 -14.45
C SER A 487 0.25 12.79 -13.19
N PRO A 488 0.34 14.12 -13.24
CA PRO A 488 0.63 14.94 -12.07
C PRO A 488 -0.36 14.65 -10.95
N ARG A 489 0.15 14.61 -9.71
CA ARG A 489 -0.72 14.51 -8.55
C ARG A 489 -1.35 15.83 -8.24
N MET A 490 -2.60 15.78 -7.85
CA MET A 490 -3.24 16.95 -7.27
C MET A 490 -2.53 17.30 -5.96
N PHE A 491 -2.50 18.59 -5.67
CA PHE A 491 -2.08 19.09 -4.41
C PHE A 491 -3.03 18.62 -3.33
N GLU A 492 -2.50 18.27 -2.18
CA GLU A 492 -3.31 17.74 -1.09
C GLU A 492 -4.46 18.66 -0.73
N ALA A 493 -5.64 18.10 -0.58
CA ALA A 493 -6.84 18.86 -0.34
C ALA A 493 -6.75 19.71 0.96
N MET A 494 -6.03 19.23 1.99
CA MET A 494 -5.83 19.94 3.24
C MET A 494 -4.98 21.20 3.08
N LEU A 495 -4.01 21.20 2.19
CA LEU A 495 -3.11 22.35 1.95
C LEU A 495 -3.58 23.25 0.81
N ALA A 496 -4.43 22.73 -0.08
CA ALA A 496 -4.87 23.42 -1.26
C ALA A 496 -5.69 24.70 -0.99
N GLY A 497 -6.30 24.79 0.20
CA GLY A 497 -7.05 25.98 0.61
C GLY A 497 -6.18 27.20 0.95
N ASN A 498 -4.92 26.98 1.34
CA ASN A 498 -4.05 28.01 1.91
C ASN A 498 -2.81 28.32 1.05
N THR A 499 -2.59 27.58 -0.03
CA THR A 499 -1.41 27.74 -0.87
C THR A 499 -1.81 27.72 -2.35
N LEU A 500 -1.59 28.82 -3.04
CA LEU A 500 -1.74 28.86 -4.48
C LEU A 500 -0.59 28.05 -5.10
N ARG A 501 -0.94 27.01 -5.87
CA ARG A 501 0.01 26.24 -6.64
C ARG A 501 -0.36 26.23 -8.11
N ASP A 502 0.66 26.32 -8.91
CA ASP A 502 0.57 26.36 -10.36
C ASP A 502 1.26 25.16 -10.98
N VAL A 503 1.13 25.05 -12.28
CA VAL A 503 1.77 24.01 -13.10
C VAL A 503 2.50 24.65 -14.26
N SER A 504 3.65 24.06 -14.65
CA SER A 504 4.36 24.47 -15.85
C SER A 504 3.49 24.30 -17.10
N ASP A 505 3.64 25.18 -18.08
CA ASP A 505 2.92 25.07 -19.37
C ASP A 505 3.23 23.76 -20.11
N ASN A 506 4.46 23.27 -19.94
CA ASN A 506 4.96 22.06 -20.60
C ASN A 506 4.98 20.85 -19.66
N LEU A 507 4.10 20.83 -18.65
CA LEU A 507 4.04 19.73 -17.70
C LEU A 507 3.62 18.44 -18.41
N ARG A 508 4.45 17.40 -18.23
CA ARG A 508 4.26 16.05 -18.78
C ARG A 508 4.04 15.05 -17.66
N ALA A 509 3.53 13.87 -18.01
CA ALA A 509 3.51 12.75 -17.09
C ALA A 509 4.93 12.31 -16.70
N GLU A 510 5.07 11.77 -15.51
CA GLU A 510 6.25 10.99 -15.12
C GLU A 510 6.31 9.72 -15.96
N LYS A 511 7.49 9.32 -16.42
CA LYS A 511 7.67 8.14 -17.26
C LYS A 511 8.62 7.13 -16.62
N ALA A 512 8.06 6.01 -16.21
CA ALA A 512 8.79 4.89 -15.65
C ALA A 512 9.21 3.90 -16.75
N ARG A 513 10.41 3.33 -16.57
CA ARG A 513 10.89 2.14 -17.27
C ARG A 513 11.35 1.14 -16.24
N ASN A 514 10.82 -0.06 -16.30
CA ASN A 514 11.24 -1.19 -15.48
C ASN A 514 11.80 -2.30 -16.38
N THR A 515 12.95 -2.81 -16.04
CA THR A 515 13.56 -3.99 -16.66
C THR A 515 13.82 -4.99 -15.54
N GLU A 516 13.44 -6.24 -15.73
CA GLU A 516 13.65 -7.29 -14.76
C GLU A 516 14.06 -8.59 -15.46
N VAL A 517 14.97 -9.33 -14.83
CA VAL A 517 15.34 -10.69 -15.20
C VAL A 517 15.18 -11.56 -13.96
N GLY A 518 14.69 -12.78 -14.13
CA GLY A 518 14.47 -13.65 -12.99
C GLY A 518 14.39 -15.13 -13.38
N PHE A 519 14.32 -15.97 -12.36
CA PHE A 519 14.13 -17.41 -12.49
C PHE A 519 13.22 -17.96 -11.41
N ASN A 520 12.59 -19.10 -11.71
CA ASN A 520 11.92 -19.95 -10.74
C ASN A 520 12.42 -21.38 -10.96
N TYR A 521 12.80 -22.05 -9.87
CA TYR A 521 13.38 -23.39 -9.90
C TYR A 521 12.81 -24.28 -8.80
N ASP A 522 12.03 -25.27 -9.18
CA ASP A 522 11.56 -26.33 -8.31
C ASP A 522 12.64 -27.42 -8.26
N VAL A 523 13.62 -27.27 -7.33
CA VAL A 523 14.77 -28.20 -7.17
C VAL A 523 14.27 -29.63 -6.98
N THR A 524 13.24 -29.77 -6.14
CA THR A 524 12.48 -30.99 -5.91
C THR A 524 11.01 -30.62 -5.70
N LYS A 525 10.11 -31.62 -5.61
CA LYS A 525 8.70 -31.40 -5.21
C LYS A 525 8.53 -30.68 -3.85
N ASN A 526 9.59 -30.64 -3.04
CA ASN A 526 9.58 -30.10 -1.69
C ASN A 526 10.38 -28.78 -1.56
N ILE A 527 11.29 -28.49 -2.50
CA ILE A 527 12.20 -27.34 -2.45
C ILE A 527 11.99 -26.49 -3.68
N SER A 528 11.68 -25.22 -3.49
CA SER A 528 11.61 -24.21 -4.55
C SER A 528 12.53 -23.04 -4.26
N LEU A 529 13.15 -22.50 -5.29
CA LEU A 529 14.00 -21.33 -5.29
C LEU A 529 13.50 -20.35 -6.35
N ASN A 530 13.63 -19.07 -6.07
CA ASN A 530 13.35 -18.01 -7.04
C ASN A 530 14.30 -16.85 -6.84
N GLY A 531 14.49 -16.08 -7.89
CA GLY A 531 15.29 -14.88 -7.81
C GLY A 531 14.99 -13.93 -8.94
N SER A 532 15.21 -12.65 -8.68
CA SER A 532 15.14 -11.61 -9.72
C SER A 532 16.16 -10.51 -9.46
N TYR A 533 16.56 -9.86 -10.54
CA TYR A 533 17.29 -8.61 -10.53
C TYR A 533 16.55 -7.59 -11.37
N PHE A 534 16.45 -6.35 -10.89
CA PHE A 534 15.65 -5.31 -11.53
C PHE A 534 16.41 -4.00 -11.66
N TRP A 535 16.05 -3.25 -12.70
CA TRP A 535 16.45 -1.87 -12.95
C TRP A 535 15.21 -1.03 -13.21
N GLN A 536 15.06 0.05 -12.46
CA GLN A 536 13.95 0.96 -12.56
C GLN A 536 14.42 2.39 -12.74
N LYS A 537 13.75 3.14 -13.61
CA LYS A 537 14.03 4.55 -13.84
C LYS A 537 12.72 5.29 -14.05
N VAL A 538 12.51 6.39 -13.32
CA VAL A 538 11.39 7.31 -13.53
C VAL A 538 11.97 8.64 -14.01
N LYS A 539 11.73 8.98 -15.27
CA LYS A 539 12.09 10.25 -15.88
C LYS A 539 10.95 11.25 -15.73
N ASP A 540 11.28 12.54 -15.92
CA ASP A 540 10.33 13.63 -15.87
C ASP A 540 9.52 13.66 -14.57
N ALA A 541 10.10 13.12 -13.47
CA ALA A 541 9.44 13.08 -12.18
C ALA A 541 9.09 14.51 -11.70
N HIS A 542 7.93 14.63 -11.07
CA HIS A 542 7.39 15.91 -10.65
C HIS A 542 8.11 16.44 -9.41
N ALA A 543 8.54 17.68 -9.49
CA ALA A 543 9.15 18.44 -8.40
C ALA A 543 8.48 19.81 -8.30
N THR A 544 8.77 20.55 -7.23
CA THR A 544 8.20 21.88 -7.01
C THR A 544 9.28 22.95 -7.14
N LYS A 545 9.03 23.97 -7.94
CA LYS A 545 9.86 25.16 -8.06
C LYS A 545 8.99 26.39 -7.85
N ALA A 546 9.26 27.19 -6.79
CA ALA A 546 8.49 28.40 -6.48
C ALA A 546 6.96 28.18 -6.55
N ASN A 547 6.45 27.16 -5.86
CA ASN A 547 5.03 26.75 -5.85
C ASN A 547 4.47 26.24 -7.20
N THR A 548 5.31 26.02 -8.21
CA THR A 548 4.92 25.47 -9.53
C THR A 548 5.37 24.03 -9.65
N ILE A 549 4.50 23.13 -10.08
CA ILE A 549 4.86 21.74 -10.39
C ILE A 549 5.58 21.73 -11.74
N VAL A 550 6.74 21.10 -11.79
CA VAL A 550 7.61 21.03 -12.95
C VAL A 550 8.17 19.61 -13.12
N ASN A 551 8.53 19.21 -14.32
CA ASN A 551 9.27 17.98 -14.58
C ASN A 551 10.77 18.22 -14.37
N ALA A 552 11.22 18.14 -13.13
CA ALA A 552 12.58 18.49 -12.76
C ALA A 552 13.22 17.47 -11.80
N ALA A 553 12.80 16.22 -11.85
CA ALA A 553 13.38 15.16 -11.07
C ALA A 553 13.58 13.86 -11.88
N LEU A 554 14.46 13.02 -11.38
CA LEU A 554 14.78 11.71 -11.92
C LEU A 554 14.94 10.74 -10.75
N LEU A 555 14.30 9.58 -10.83
CA LEU A 555 14.50 8.49 -9.89
C LEU A 555 15.18 7.32 -10.62
N ARG A 556 16.12 6.70 -9.94
CA ARG A 556 16.75 5.43 -10.35
C ARG A 556 16.68 4.46 -9.21
N ASN A 557 16.50 3.21 -9.53
CA ASN A 557 16.49 2.14 -8.53
C ASN A 557 16.98 0.86 -9.18
N GLN A 558 17.76 0.08 -8.45
CA GLN A 558 18.19 -1.24 -8.87
C GLN A 558 18.34 -2.13 -7.64
N GLY A 559 18.19 -3.41 -7.84
CA GLY A 559 18.30 -4.35 -6.73
C GLY A 559 18.00 -5.77 -7.14
N TYR A 560 17.99 -6.63 -6.12
CA TYR A 560 17.70 -8.05 -6.29
C TYR A 560 16.76 -8.57 -5.20
N GLU A 561 16.12 -9.66 -5.51
CA GLU A 561 15.31 -10.45 -4.61
C GLU A 561 15.64 -11.92 -4.80
N LEU A 562 15.82 -12.65 -3.70
CA LEU A 562 16.00 -14.09 -3.70
C LEU A 562 15.06 -14.71 -2.66
N GLY A 563 14.48 -15.84 -2.98
CA GLY A 563 13.60 -16.59 -2.10
C GLY A 563 13.84 -18.09 -2.19
N GLY A 564 13.57 -18.76 -1.08
CA GLY A 564 13.59 -20.20 -0.99
C GLY A 564 12.47 -20.70 -0.10
N ALA A 565 11.87 -21.83 -0.46
CA ALA A 565 10.86 -22.50 0.34
C ALA A 565 11.12 -24.01 0.40
N TYR A 566 10.82 -24.59 1.57
CA TYR A 566 10.80 -26.03 1.79
C TYR A 566 9.47 -26.43 2.42
N LYS A 567 8.84 -27.47 1.90
CA LYS A 567 7.59 -28.01 2.44
C LYS A 567 7.63 -29.53 2.44
N GLN A 568 7.36 -30.13 3.60
CA GLN A 568 7.22 -31.57 3.74
C GLN A 568 6.23 -31.93 4.85
N GLY A 569 5.16 -32.61 4.50
CA GLY A 569 4.07 -32.89 5.44
C GLY A 569 3.52 -31.58 6.04
N GLY A 570 3.41 -31.55 7.36
CA GLY A 570 3.00 -30.34 8.12
C GLY A 570 4.08 -29.25 8.23
N PHE A 571 5.34 -29.54 7.91
CA PHE A 571 6.45 -28.61 8.05
C PHE A 571 6.56 -27.67 6.84
N LYS A 572 6.75 -26.37 7.11
CA LYS A 572 7.00 -25.34 6.10
C LYS A 572 8.13 -24.43 6.59
N PHE A 573 9.08 -24.16 5.70
CA PHE A 573 10.13 -23.19 5.89
C PHE A 573 10.20 -22.25 4.69
N ARG A 574 10.38 -20.95 4.93
CA ARG A 574 10.62 -19.94 3.89
C ARG A 574 11.71 -19.00 4.32
N VAL A 575 12.51 -18.57 3.37
CA VAL A 575 13.49 -17.50 3.54
C VAL A 575 13.44 -16.60 2.31
N GLY A 576 13.59 -15.32 2.55
CA GLY A 576 13.66 -14.32 1.48
C GLY A 576 14.68 -13.24 1.82
N VAL A 577 15.31 -12.67 0.81
CA VAL A 577 16.16 -11.49 0.92
C VAL A 577 15.90 -10.54 -0.22
N ALA A 578 15.88 -9.25 0.09
CA ALA A 578 15.78 -8.19 -0.90
C ALA A 578 16.71 -7.03 -0.55
N GLU A 579 17.30 -6.44 -1.56
CA GLU A 579 18.05 -5.21 -1.49
C GLU A 579 17.66 -4.31 -2.65
N SER A 580 17.46 -3.02 -2.38
CA SER A 580 17.20 -2.01 -3.39
C SER A 580 17.97 -0.74 -3.06
N LYS A 581 18.43 -0.03 -4.10
CA LYS A 581 19.23 1.20 -3.99
C LYS A 581 18.57 2.34 -4.75
N PRO A 582 17.50 2.92 -4.20
CA PRO A 582 16.83 4.04 -4.83
C PRO A 582 17.65 5.32 -4.70
N GLU A 583 17.76 6.06 -5.79
CA GLU A 583 18.42 7.36 -5.88
C GLU A 583 17.45 8.38 -6.48
N THR A 584 17.48 9.61 -5.98
CA THR A 584 16.69 10.72 -6.51
C THR A 584 17.61 11.89 -6.90
N PHE A 585 17.29 12.53 -8.00
CA PHE A 585 18.01 13.68 -8.53
C PHE A 585 17.02 14.80 -8.81
N THR A 586 17.37 16.03 -8.46
CA THR A 586 16.59 17.23 -8.81
C THR A 586 17.43 18.18 -9.65
N PHE A 587 16.76 18.91 -10.53
CA PHE A 587 17.38 19.83 -11.48
C PHE A 587 16.75 21.22 -11.35
N ASN A 588 17.45 22.24 -11.87
CA ASN A 588 16.93 23.61 -12.02
C ASN A 588 16.44 24.25 -10.71
N ASN A 589 17.11 23.97 -9.59
CA ASN A 589 16.72 24.45 -8.25
C ASN A 589 15.29 24.07 -7.82
N ALA A 590 14.75 22.99 -8.37
CA ALA A 590 13.50 22.42 -7.91
C ALA A 590 13.71 21.63 -6.61
N SER A 591 12.68 21.58 -5.80
CA SER A 591 12.64 20.78 -4.56
C SER A 591 11.77 19.55 -4.74
N LEU A 592 12.21 18.44 -4.18
CA LEU A 592 11.49 17.19 -4.13
C LEU A 592 11.43 16.74 -2.66
N ASP A 593 10.28 16.29 -2.22
CA ASP A 593 10.21 15.55 -0.97
C ASP A 593 10.70 14.12 -1.23
N HIS A 594 11.99 13.90 -1.02
CA HIS A 594 12.66 12.67 -1.39
C HIS A 594 12.08 11.45 -0.69
N ALA A 595 11.66 11.58 0.56
CA ALA A 595 11.07 10.50 1.33
C ALA A 595 9.70 10.05 0.79
N VAL A 596 8.99 10.93 0.09
CA VAL A 596 7.72 10.59 -0.57
C VAL A 596 7.96 9.70 -1.80
N PHE A 597 9.05 9.91 -2.52
CA PHE A 597 9.36 9.22 -3.77
C PHE A 597 10.19 7.96 -3.58
N ALA A 598 11.21 8.02 -2.72
CA ALA A 598 12.12 6.90 -2.52
C ALA A 598 12.76 6.96 -1.13
N VAL A 599 12.88 5.82 -0.50
CA VAL A 599 13.50 5.65 0.81
C VAL A 599 14.54 4.55 0.74
N ALA A 600 15.78 4.86 1.11
CA ALA A 600 16.81 3.84 1.26
C ALA A 600 16.44 2.92 2.43
N THR A 601 16.30 1.64 2.15
CA THR A 601 16.05 0.60 3.15
C THR A 601 17.21 -0.36 3.16
N GLY A 602 17.67 -0.76 4.34
CA GLY A 602 18.73 -1.77 4.47
C GLY A 602 18.31 -3.10 3.87
N ARG A 603 19.28 -3.89 3.43
CA ARG A 603 19.03 -5.26 2.96
C ARG A 603 18.18 -5.98 3.99
N THR A 604 17.06 -6.52 3.53
CA THR A 604 16.02 -7.10 4.38
C THR A 604 15.95 -8.59 4.16
N TRP A 605 16.04 -9.33 5.25
CA TRP A 605 15.84 -10.76 5.31
C TRP A 605 14.52 -11.07 5.98
N THR A 606 13.75 -11.99 5.42
CA THR A 606 12.54 -12.53 6.04
C THR A 606 12.68 -14.04 6.15
N THR A 607 12.17 -14.60 7.22
CA THR A 607 12.13 -16.04 7.40
C THR A 607 10.86 -16.45 8.11
N SER A 608 10.35 -17.62 7.80
CA SER A 608 9.25 -18.23 8.53
C SER A 608 9.42 -19.74 8.62
N VAL A 609 9.04 -20.27 9.79
CA VAL A 609 9.00 -21.71 10.05
C VAL A 609 7.62 -21.98 10.64
N SER A 610 6.91 -22.99 10.14
CA SER A 610 5.69 -23.48 10.78
C SER A 610 5.57 -24.98 10.68
N TYR A 611 4.81 -25.53 11.62
CA TYR A 611 4.39 -26.91 11.63
C TYR A 611 2.89 -27.01 11.91
N LYS A 612 2.16 -27.70 11.03
CA LYS A 612 0.73 -27.99 11.20
C LYS A 612 0.56 -29.43 11.66
N PHE A 613 0.02 -29.59 12.86
CA PHE A 613 -0.49 -30.85 13.39
C PHE A 613 -1.88 -31.13 12.82
N GLU A 614 -2.20 -32.39 12.58
CA GLU A 614 -3.52 -32.78 12.10
C GLU A 614 -4.50 -33.00 13.24
N ASN A 615 -4.01 -33.60 14.33
CA ASN A 615 -4.80 -33.86 15.53
C ASN A 615 -3.99 -33.51 16.80
N PRO A 616 -4.30 -32.40 17.50
CA PRO A 616 -5.35 -31.41 17.15
C PRO A 616 -4.98 -30.62 15.88
N SER A 617 -5.97 -30.04 15.18
CA SER A 617 -5.70 -29.13 14.04
C SER A 617 -5.08 -27.83 14.54
N LEU A 618 -3.76 -27.84 14.76
CA LEU A 618 -2.97 -26.78 15.35
C LEU A 618 -1.77 -26.46 14.46
N GLU A 619 -1.61 -25.21 14.10
CA GLU A 619 -0.40 -24.70 13.43
C GLU A 619 0.39 -23.82 14.39
N LEU A 620 1.66 -24.17 14.62
CA LEU A 620 2.61 -23.36 15.37
C LEU A 620 3.62 -22.76 14.40
N GLY A 621 3.99 -21.51 14.61
CA GLY A 621 4.93 -20.87 13.72
C GLY A 621 5.73 -19.72 14.32
N TRP A 622 6.81 -19.42 13.63
CA TRP A 622 7.68 -18.28 13.87
C TRP A 622 7.90 -17.50 12.58
N LYS A 623 7.93 -16.19 12.68
CA LYS A 623 8.30 -15.27 11.60
C LYS A 623 9.39 -14.34 12.08
N GLY A 624 10.44 -14.18 11.29
CA GLY A 624 11.53 -13.26 11.56
C GLY A 624 11.69 -12.25 10.42
N ARG A 625 11.97 -11.00 10.78
CA ARG A 625 12.36 -9.95 9.85
C ARG A 625 13.60 -9.26 10.37
N PHE A 626 14.66 -9.26 9.57
CA PHE A 626 15.97 -8.71 9.91
C PHE A 626 16.35 -7.70 8.83
N VAL A 627 16.57 -6.46 9.24
CA VAL A 627 16.90 -5.34 8.36
C VAL A 627 18.30 -4.86 8.74
N GLU A 628 19.22 -4.85 7.77
CA GLU A 628 20.58 -4.35 7.97
C GLU A 628 20.58 -2.82 8.09
N GLY A 629 21.62 -2.28 8.74
CA GLY A 629 21.78 -0.83 8.84
C GLY A 629 22.00 -0.20 7.45
N GLU A 630 21.45 1.00 7.25
CA GLU A 630 21.57 1.73 6.00
C GLU A 630 21.98 3.19 6.26
N THR A 631 22.79 3.74 5.37
CA THR A 631 23.07 5.16 5.33
C THR A 631 22.34 5.74 4.14
N GLY A 632 21.20 6.39 4.42
CA GLY A 632 20.42 7.06 3.40
C GLY A 632 21.28 8.08 2.67
N THR A 633 21.48 7.91 1.37
CA THR A 633 22.10 8.94 0.56
C THR A 633 21.16 10.11 0.43
N PRO A 634 21.56 11.34 0.82
CA PRO A 634 20.78 12.49 0.48
C PRO A 634 20.68 12.58 -1.04
N SER A 635 19.58 13.11 -1.48
CA SER A 635 19.36 13.42 -2.88
C SER A 635 20.53 14.16 -3.48
N ARG A 636 20.96 13.74 -4.65
CA ARG A 636 21.92 14.46 -5.45
C ARG A 636 21.21 15.53 -6.27
N GLY A 637 21.52 16.79 -6.08
CA GLY A 637 20.93 17.92 -6.81
C GLY A 637 21.22 19.26 -6.15
N SER A 638 20.60 20.31 -6.64
CA SER A 638 20.81 21.69 -6.20
C SER A 638 20.52 21.98 -4.72
N ASN A 639 19.89 21.05 -3.99
CA ASN A 639 19.65 21.10 -2.55
C ASN A 639 20.42 20.00 -1.78
N ALA A 640 21.55 19.58 -2.27
CA ALA A 640 22.37 18.49 -1.71
C ALA A 640 23.02 18.76 -0.33
N GLY A 641 22.47 19.67 0.46
CA GLY A 641 22.98 20.01 1.79
C GLY A 641 22.46 19.19 2.97
N SER A 642 21.61 18.19 2.73
CA SER A 642 21.08 17.33 3.81
C SER A 642 22.12 16.27 4.19
N ALA A 643 22.50 16.19 5.46
CA ALA A 643 23.35 15.12 5.96
C ALA A 643 22.71 13.74 5.72
N ALA A 644 23.53 12.75 5.37
CA ALA A 644 23.08 11.37 5.23
C ALA A 644 22.45 10.90 6.54
N ILE A 645 21.24 10.35 6.47
CA ILE A 645 20.53 9.78 7.63
C ILE A 645 21.02 8.36 7.81
N LYS A 646 21.73 8.12 8.91
CA LYS A 646 22.13 6.77 9.30
C LYS A 646 20.97 6.08 10.00
N GLN A 647 20.52 4.97 9.45
CA GLN A 647 19.46 4.14 10.00
C GLN A 647 20.06 2.84 10.56
N SER A 648 19.79 2.57 11.84
CA SER A 648 20.30 1.38 12.51
C SER A 648 19.55 0.13 12.05
N GLY A 649 20.25 -0.97 11.86
CA GLY A 649 19.65 -2.27 11.60
C GLY A 649 18.84 -2.79 12.80
N TYR A 650 17.88 -3.67 12.54
CA TYR A 650 17.04 -4.28 13.55
C TYR A 650 16.56 -5.68 13.15
N GLY A 651 16.22 -6.48 14.15
CA GLY A 651 15.58 -7.78 13.96
C GLY A 651 14.34 -7.89 14.84
N VAL A 652 13.24 -8.36 14.26
CA VAL A 652 11.96 -8.60 14.95
C VAL A 652 11.55 -10.03 14.71
N SER A 653 11.05 -10.68 15.75
CA SER A 653 10.55 -12.05 15.72
C SER A 653 9.16 -12.13 16.29
N ASP A 654 8.26 -12.80 15.57
CA ASP A 654 6.88 -13.03 15.95
C ASP A 654 6.61 -14.52 16.04
N PHE A 655 5.93 -14.96 17.08
CA PHE A 655 5.47 -16.34 17.24
C PHE A 655 3.96 -16.38 17.16
N TYR A 656 3.40 -17.44 16.60
CA TYR A 656 1.97 -17.60 16.49
C TYR A 656 1.52 -19.05 16.66
N ALA A 657 0.26 -19.21 17.04
CA ALA A 657 -0.45 -20.47 17.08
C ALA A 657 -1.86 -20.28 16.52
N ASN A 658 -2.24 -21.11 15.54
CA ASN A 658 -3.57 -21.13 14.96
C ASN A 658 -4.21 -22.48 15.27
N TRP A 659 -5.31 -22.48 16.01
CA TRP A 659 -5.98 -23.68 16.46
C TRP A 659 -7.43 -23.73 15.95
N GLU A 660 -7.70 -24.67 15.06
CA GLU A 660 -9.05 -25.04 14.65
C GLU A 660 -9.65 -25.93 15.75
N ALA A 661 -10.21 -25.31 16.80
CA ALA A 661 -10.74 -26.03 17.98
C ALA A 661 -11.88 -26.98 17.61
N ASN A 662 -12.69 -26.60 16.63
CA ASN A 662 -13.66 -27.44 15.93
C ASN A 662 -14.00 -26.79 14.58
N LYS A 663 -14.91 -27.39 13.79
CA LYS A 663 -15.30 -26.92 12.47
C LYS A 663 -15.80 -25.46 12.42
N ASN A 664 -16.32 -24.97 13.54
CA ASN A 664 -16.91 -23.62 13.64
C ASN A 664 -16.01 -22.60 14.37
N LEU A 665 -15.04 -23.04 15.17
CA LEU A 665 -14.25 -22.17 16.05
C LEU A 665 -12.76 -22.22 15.71
N MET A 666 -12.24 -21.08 15.29
CA MET A 666 -10.81 -20.81 15.09
C MET A 666 -10.30 -19.91 16.21
N LEU A 667 -9.19 -20.28 16.84
CA LEU A 667 -8.47 -19.48 17.81
C LEU A 667 -7.08 -19.16 17.29
N ASN A 668 -6.72 -17.88 17.28
CA ASN A 668 -5.40 -17.39 16.86
C ASN A 668 -4.71 -16.72 18.05
N PHE A 669 -3.46 -17.08 18.28
CA PHE A 669 -2.60 -16.49 19.29
C PHE A 669 -1.34 -15.98 18.60
N ALA A 670 -0.85 -14.83 19.02
CA ALA A 670 0.42 -14.28 18.54
C ALA A 670 1.18 -13.55 19.65
N VAL A 671 2.51 -13.59 19.55
CA VAL A 671 3.41 -12.74 20.32
C VAL A 671 4.24 -11.97 19.31
N ASN A 672 3.84 -10.74 19.03
CA ASN A 672 4.53 -9.86 18.10
C ASN A 672 5.71 -9.19 18.80
N ASN A 673 6.83 -9.02 18.09
CA ASN A 673 8.07 -8.50 18.64
C ASN A 673 8.44 -9.20 19.98
N ALA A 674 8.50 -10.53 19.95
CA ALA A 674 8.62 -11.38 21.14
C ALA A 674 9.84 -11.03 22.02
N PHE A 675 10.92 -10.54 21.42
CA PHE A 675 12.13 -10.13 22.13
C PHE A 675 12.13 -8.66 22.57
N ASN A 676 10.99 -7.97 22.42
CA ASN A 676 10.77 -6.58 22.82
C ASN A 676 11.84 -5.63 22.25
N LYS A 677 12.19 -5.81 20.99
CA LYS A 677 13.17 -4.98 20.29
C LYS A 677 12.65 -3.55 20.13
N ASN A 678 13.43 -2.57 20.56
CA ASN A 678 13.21 -1.17 20.21
C ASN A 678 13.80 -0.92 18.82
N TYR A 679 12.97 -0.47 17.87
CA TYR A 679 13.38 -0.24 16.50
C TYR A 679 12.56 0.86 15.84
N LYS A 680 13.14 1.44 14.79
CA LYS A 680 12.44 2.33 13.85
C LYS A 680 12.55 1.71 12.46
N SER A 681 11.42 1.57 11.77
CA SER A 681 11.43 1.07 10.39
C SER A 681 12.18 2.05 9.48
N HIS A 682 12.93 1.53 8.51
CA HIS A 682 13.59 2.37 7.50
C HIS A 682 12.59 3.01 6.54
N SER A 683 11.43 2.40 6.33
CA SER A 683 10.36 2.92 5.49
C SER A 683 9.59 4.03 6.19
N GLN A 684 10.25 5.14 6.50
CA GLN A 684 9.64 6.28 7.17
C GLN A 684 10.16 7.60 6.60
N ARG A 685 9.25 8.56 6.54
CA ARG A 685 9.53 9.91 6.07
C ARG A 685 10.28 10.77 7.08
N ALA A 686 10.07 10.50 8.34
CA ALA A 686 10.45 11.39 9.44
C ALA A 686 11.93 11.28 9.86
N GLY A 687 12.70 10.33 9.31
CA GLY A 687 14.10 10.13 9.68
C GLY A 687 14.27 9.87 11.18
N GLY A 688 15.10 10.66 11.85
CA GLY A 688 15.38 10.52 13.29
C GLY A 688 14.17 10.73 14.20
N ASN A 689 13.15 11.47 13.74
CA ASN A 689 11.89 11.70 14.47
C ASN A 689 10.80 10.68 14.12
N SER A 690 11.13 9.59 13.47
CA SER A 690 10.18 8.54 13.12
C SER A 690 9.61 7.86 14.38
N LEU A 691 8.34 7.43 14.29
CA LEU A 691 7.71 6.63 15.32
C LEU A 691 8.50 5.33 15.56
N ALA A 692 8.74 5.00 16.83
CA ALA A 692 9.23 3.69 17.19
C ALA A 692 8.19 2.61 16.86
N GLY A 693 8.64 1.44 16.43
CA GLY A 693 7.79 0.26 16.30
C GLY A 693 7.25 -0.17 17.66
N ALA A 694 6.09 -0.84 17.67
CA ALA A 694 5.52 -1.38 18.89
C ALA A 694 6.49 -2.38 19.54
N GLY A 695 6.59 -2.34 20.86
CA GLY A 695 7.27 -3.35 21.68
C GLY A 695 6.53 -4.68 21.63
N ARG A 696 6.85 -5.59 22.54
CA ARG A 696 6.21 -6.90 22.62
C ARG A 696 4.72 -6.78 22.87
N ASP A 697 3.94 -7.47 22.04
CA ASP A 697 2.49 -7.47 22.10
C ASP A 697 1.93 -8.89 22.02
N PHE A 698 1.16 -9.29 23.03
CA PHE A 698 0.44 -10.56 23.07
C PHE A 698 -0.96 -10.35 22.51
N ARG A 699 -1.36 -11.17 21.56
CA ARG A 699 -2.65 -11.07 20.88
C ARG A 699 -3.39 -12.40 20.91
N MET A 700 -4.69 -12.31 21.04
CA MET A 700 -5.60 -13.42 20.88
C MET A 700 -6.79 -12.98 20.06
N ASN A 701 -7.20 -13.83 19.12
CA ASN A 701 -8.40 -13.63 18.32
C ASN A 701 -9.20 -14.93 18.27
N ALA A 702 -10.52 -14.83 18.39
CA ALA A 702 -11.45 -15.93 18.24
C ALA A 702 -12.40 -15.62 17.09
N THR A 703 -12.59 -16.57 16.19
CA THR A 703 -13.53 -16.48 15.07
C THR A 703 -14.47 -17.68 15.14
N TYR A 704 -15.77 -17.40 15.18
CA TYR A 704 -16.82 -18.39 15.09
C TYR A 704 -17.56 -18.25 13.77
N THR A 705 -17.69 -19.33 13.02
CA THR A 705 -18.37 -19.38 11.71
C THR A 705 -19.47 -20.42 11.74
N PHE A 706 -20.66 -20.08 11.27
CA PHE A 706 -21.83 -20.95 11.17
C PHE A 706 -22.36 -20.95 9.74
#